data_a2d98fe9502ab94914044ece773f51e1
#
_entry.id   a2d98fe9502ab94914044ece773f51e1
#
_cell.length_a   1.000
_cell.length_b   1.000
_cell.length_c   1.000
_cell.angle_alpha   90.00
_cell.angle_beta   90.00
_cell.angle_gamma   90.00
#
_symmetry.space_group_name_H-M   'P 1'
#
loop_
_entity.id
_entity.type
_entity.pdbx_description
1 polymer ?
#
loop_
_entity_poly.entity_id
_entity_poly.type
_entity_poly.pdbx_seq_one_letter_code
_entity_poly.pdbx_strand_id
1 'polypeptide(L)'
;PGPPALGFSFNPGSFFITGGRQPAGPGEFAADRVTAANNDLRIGETYQINGPLDAEPFELVGVFNFGSPDSHTGLGQTMAAFELEEAQRFFGMEDGYQAVGVLVSAGSDVSEVQARLEAVLGDEYRVITQEVDAAEQEEDFNQVVDIFNTVLLVFAFIAVFVSAFIINNTFQIIIGQRVREIGLWRAIGATPRQVSRSVITESAIVGTLSTIIGIGLGLVLALVLRAILEVVGFPLPPGPLTLQPRTVVLAVVVGLGVTMVSSIAPAMRARKISPVAALSHDFQLGATGLRRRLITGGTVFATGVVALAAGMTAGLETTPTFVLLGVGAVLAFVGMNVVSPVFARPAASALGRPVKALFGMPGRLGRDNASRNPRRTASTAGALLIGLALMGLAAVVGESIKKTFDNILDNAVEADYFIQSAETGFGPPPGFPARVADDIEALDEIESVMRIQWAFSGLSVDGEPRDIVAADMALADDHFDAQVSSGDMAAADPLTSLALHSDSAESLGVGVGDTVEATFPDNQTETLAVVAIFEDAAIYGNWLIDGALWDRHFNRNDLAFASARIAGLPDAASEAEQASLLERSRAAVNGVIDRYPTVKVENQAEFRQTQQSQLTAIIRVIQVLIGLSFVIALIGIINTLSLSVFERIHEIGLLRSVGMTRKQLRRSIYWEALIVAVFGGLLGVAVGTVFGVATALALPESFVQAVAVPWLDLVVFVVISAVAGLLAAILPAVRAGRMNILDAIAHE
;
A
#
# COMPACT_ATOMS: atom_id res chain seq x y z
N PRO A 1 -8.67 13.07 -18.92
CA PRO A 1 -7.90 13.78 -17.90
C PRO A 1 -6.47 13.26 -17.95
N GLY A 2 -5.53 14.13 -18.34
CA GLY A 2 -4.11 13.83 -18.31
C GLY A 2 -3.52 14.09 -16.92
N PRO A 3 -2.27 13.71 -16.66
CA PRO A 3 -1.58 14.08 -15.42
C PRO A 3 -1.46 15.61 -15.30
N PRO A 4 -1.27 16.14 -14.08
CA PRO A 4 -1.20 17.57 -13.84
C PRO A 4 -0.23 18.25 -14.80
N ALA A 5 -0.65 19.38 -15.39
CA ALA A 5 0.16 20.14 -16.32
C ALA A 5 1.03 21.14 -15.55
N LEU A 6 2.33 21.13 -15.81
CA LEU A 6 3.27 22.12 -15.30
C LEU A 6 3.53 23.14 -16.42
N GLY A 7 3.27 24.40 -16.13
CA GLY A 7 3.60 25.52 -17.00
C GLY A 7 4.82 26.28 -16.50
N PHE A 8 5.71 26.62 -17.42
CA PHE A 8 6.98 27.29 -17.11
C PHE A 8 7.23 28.43 -18.08
N SER A 9 8.01 29.43 -17.66
CA SER A 9 8.71 30.27 -18.61
C SER A 9 9.88 29.50 -19.23
N PHE A 10 10.06 29.61 -20.56
CA PHE A 10 11.15 28.92 -21.26
C PHE A 10 12.51 29.49 -20.84
N ASN A 11 13.32 28.67 -20.19
CA ASN A 11 14.70 29.03 -19.79
C ASN A 11 15.72 28.22 -20.62
N PRO A 12 16.54 28.89 -21.47
CA PRO A 12 17.52 28.21 -22.34
C PRO A 12 18.59 27.39 -21.62
N GLY A 13 18.75 27.58 -20.30
CA GLY A 13 19.72 26.82 -19.51
C GLY A 13 19.18 25.45 -19.02
N SER A 14 17.87 25.28 -18.94
CA SER A 14 17.23 24.08 -18.40
C SER A 14 16.44 23.29 -19.43
N PHE A 15 16.01 23.94 -20.52
CA PHE A 15 15.22 23.34 -21.59
C PHE A 15 16.05 23.20 -22.87
N PHE A 16 16.06 22.02 -23.44
CA PHE A 16 16.79 21.70 -24.69
C PHE A 16 15.78 21.45 -25.82
N ILE A 17 15.68 22.38 -26.78
CA ILE A 17 14.82 22.20 -27.95
C ILE A 17 15.30 20.99 -28.77
N THR A 18 14.41 20.05 -28.97
CA THR A 18 14.65 18.83 -29.76
C THR A 18 13.92 18.86 -31.09
N GLY A 19 12.96 19.76 -31.28
CA GLY A 19 12.23 20.00 -32.54
C GLY A 19 11.59 21.39 -32.56
N GLY A 20 11.52 22.05 -33.70
CA GLY A 20 10.98 23.38 -33.82
C GLY A 20 11.85 24.50 -33.25
N ARG A 21 11.27 25.48 -32.57
CA ARG A 21 11.94 26.61 -31.91
C ARG A 21 11.39 26.89 -30.52
N GLN A 22 12.07 27.73 -29.77
CA GLN A 22 11.54 28.23 -28.50
C GLN A 22 10.36 29.19 -28.73
N PRO A 23 9.40 29.27 -27.77
CA PRO A 23 8.36 30.29 -27.78
C PRO A 23 8.99 31.70 -27.71
N ALA A 24 8.48 32.65 -28.49
CA ALA A 24 9.06 34.00 -28.59
C ALA A 24 8.00 35.09 -28.56
N GLY A 25 6.75 34.78 -28.29
CA GLY A 25 5.68 35.77 -28.21
C GLY A 25 4.36 35.18 -27.69
N PRO A 26 3.34 36.06 -27.58
CA PRO A 26 2.05 35.66 -27.06
C PRO A 26 1.36 34.61 -27.95
N GLY A 27 0.63 33.70 -27.32
CA GLY A 27 -0.08 32.62 -28.00
C GLY A 27 0.81 31.48 -28.51
N GLU A 28 2.09 31.42 -28.12
CA GLU A 28 3.03 30.34 -28.47
C GLU A 28 3.40 29.53 -27.26
N PHE A 29 3.56 28.20 -27.46
CA PHE A 29 4.11 27.32 -26.44
C PHE A 29 5.03 26.26 -27.02
N ALA A 30 5.86 25.68 -26.15
CA ALA A 30 6.61 24.47 -26.44
C ALA A 30 6.16 23.37 -25.46
N ALA A 31 6.04 22.15 -25.95
CA ALA A 31 5.70 20.99 -25.13
C ALA A 31 6.93 20.11 -24.88
N ASP A 32 7.00 19.41 -23.75
CA ASP A 32 7.99 18.37 -23.58
C ASP A 32 7.73 17.21 -24.56
N ARG A 33 8.77 16.45 -24.86
CA ARG A 33 8.71 15.38 -25.87
C ARG A 33 7.72 14.28 -25.50
N VAL A 34 7.55 13.98 -24.20
CA VAL A 34 6.65 12.93 -23.73
C VAL A 34 5.20 13.41 -23.86
N THR A 35 4.93 14.64 -23.45
CA THR A 35 3.63 15.31 -23.64
C THR A 35 3.24 15.35 -25.12
N ALA A 36 4.16 15.80 -25.99
CA ALA A 36 3.90 15.87 -27.42
C ALA A 36 3.61 14.50 -28.03
N ALA A 37 4.35 13.45 -27.62
CA ALA A 37 4.15 12.09 -28.12
C ALA A 37 2.86 11.45 -27.60
N ASN A 38 2.53 11.62 -26.32
CA ASN A 38 1.36 10.99 -25.71
C ASN A 38 0.03 11.60 -26.18
N ASN A 39 0.05 12.87 -26.58
CA ASN A 39 -1.13 13.60 -27.03
C ASN A 39 -1.13 13.85 -28.57
N ASP A 40 -0.23 13.20 -29.33
CA ASP A 40 -0.09 13.34 -30.78
C ASP A 40 0.03 14.80 -31.23
N LEU A 41 0.71 15.67 -30.44
CA LEU A 41 0.83 17.08 -30.71
C LEU A 41 1.80 17.33 -31.91
N ARG A 42 1.45 18.28 -32.80
CA ARG A 42 2.24 18.61 -33.98
C ARG A 42 2.62 20.08 -34.01
N ILE A 43 3.88 20.33 -34.28
CA ILE A 43 4.40 21.71 -34.44
C ILE A 43 3.65 22.45 -35.57
N GLY A 44 3.19 23.66 -35.28
CA GLY A 44 2.41 24.50 -36.16
C GLY A 44 0.89 24.33 -36.02
N GLU A 45 0.40 23.44 -35.17
CA GLU A 45 -1.02 23.31 -34.86
C GLU A 45 -1.35 24.06 -33.56
N THR A 46 -2.60 24.55 -33.45
CA THR A 46 -3.10 25.29 -32.30
C THR A 46 -3.88 24.33 -31.37
N TYR A 47 -3.58 24.39 -30.10
CA TYR A 47 -4.21 23.59 -29.05
C TYR A 47 -4.80 24.47 -27.97
N GLN A 48 -5.92 24.04 -27.36
CA GLN A 48 -6.47 24.69 -26.18
C GLN A 48 -5.66 24.22 -24.96
N ILE A 49 -5.03 25.16 -24.27
CA ILE A 49 -4.33 24.92 -23.03
C ILE A 49 -5.17 25.49 -21.90
N ASN A 50 -5.51 24.65 -20.95
CA ASN A 50 -6.24 25.04 -19.76
C ASN A 50 -5.27 25.74 -18.79
N GLY A 51 -5.47 27.02 -18.57
CA GLY A 51 -4.76 27.81 -17.55
C GLY A 51 -5.51 27.83 -16.22
N PRO A 52 -4.96 28.49 -15.22
CA PRO A 52 -5.63 28.71 -13.94
C PRO A 52 -6.94 29.51 -14.08
N LEU A 53 -6.99 30.43 -15.03
CA LEU A 53 -8.11 31.34 -15.22
C LEU A 53 -9.06 30.90 -16.33
N ASP A 54 -8.53 30.57 -17.51
CA ASP A 54 -9.30 30.21 -18.70
C ASP A 54 -8.53 29.22 -19.58
N ALA A 55 -9.26 28.57 -20.51
CA ALA A 55 -8.65 27.80 -21.59
C ALA A 55 -8.34 28.73 -22.77
N GLU A 56 -7.10 28.85 -23.12
CA GLU A 56 -6.66 29.71 -24.23
C GLU A 56 -6.04 28.93 -25.39
N PRO A 57 -6.18 29.39 -26.63
CA PRO A 57 -5.54 28.77 -27.77
C PRO A 57 -4.07 29.17 -27.90
N PHE A 58 -3.18 28.17 -27.96
CA PHE A 58 -1.73 28.35 -28.16
C PHE A 58 -1.24 27.54 -29.34
N GLU A 59 -0.35 28.09 -30.16
CA GLU A 59 0.32 27.36 -31.22
C GLU A 59 1.55 26.63 -30.68
N LEU A 60 1.65 25.34 -30.96
CA LEU A 60 2.84 24.54 -30.62
C LEU A 60 3.99 24.89 -31.54
N VAL A 61 4.99 25.62 -31.08
CA VAL A 61 6.14 26.08 -31.89
C VAL A 61 7.40 25.24 -31.66
N GLY A 62 7.46 24.45 -30.60
CA GLY A 62 8.61 23.64 -30.31
C GLY A 62 8.36 22.45 -29.40
N VAL A 63 9.30 21.52 -29.41
CA VAL A 63 9.35 20.37 -28.50
C VAL A 63 10.69 20.37 -27.78
N PHE A 64 10.67 20.17 -26.47
CA PHE A 64 11.88 20.24 -25.64
C PHE A 64 12.08 19.00 -24.76
N ASN A 65 13.30 18.83 -24.27
CA ASN A 65 13.62 17.96 -23.14
C ASN A 65 14.10 18.82 -21.97
N PHE A 66 13.81 18.36 -20.75
CA PHE A 66 14.27 19.01 -19.54
C PHE A 66 15.58 18.36 -19.04
N GLY A 67 16.54 19.16 -18.59
CA GLY A 67 17.78 18.71 -17.96
C GLY A 67 18.88 18.23 -18.92
N SER A 68 18.57 17.46 -19.97
CA SER A 68 19.53 17.08 -21.01
C SER A 68 18.84 16.74 -22.33
N PRO A 69 19.56 16.81 -23.50
CA PRO A 69 18.97 16.48 -24.79
C PRO A 69 18.43 15.06 -24.90
N ASP A 70 19.01 14.13 -24.13
CA ASP A 70 18.66 12.70 -24.15
C ASP A 70 17.76 12.29 -22.97
N SER A 71 17.36 13.23 -22.10
CA SER A 71 16.50 12.92 -20.96
C SER A 71 15.09 12.54 -21.44
N HIS A 72 14.51 11.58 -20.74
CA HIS A 72 13.12 11.15 -20.94
C HIS A 72 12.29 11.58 -19.71
N THR A 73 12.65 12.69 -19.13
CA THR A 73 12.05 13.22 -17.93
C THR A 73 10.76 13.97 -18.23
N GLY A 74 9.68 13.24 -18.34
CA GLY A 74 8.41 13.72 -17.85
C GLY A 74 8.03 12.77 -16.74
N LEU A 75 7.92 13.22 -15.53
CA LEU A 75 7.45 12.44 -14.35
C LEU A 75 5.98 11.96 -14.51
N GLY A 76 5.52 11.79 -15.76
CA GLY A 76 4.13 11.52 -16.10
C GLY A 76 3.27 12.76 -16.12
N GLN A 77 3.85 13.93 -15.89
CA GLN A 77 3.17 15.23 -15.95
C GLN A 77 3.22 15.79 -17.35
N THR A 78 2.19 16.51 -17.75
CA THR A 78 2.16 17.30 -18.99
C THR A 78 2.94 18.59 -18.77
N MET A 79 3.94 18.89 -19.58
CA MET A 79 4.77 20.08 -19.42
C MET A 79 4.62 20.99 -20.64
N ALA A 80 4.31 22.26 -20.37
CA ALA A 80 4.22 23.33 -21.37
C ALA A 80 5.12 24.50 -20.94
N ALA A 81 5.93 24.99 -21.87
CA ALA A 81 6.80 26.15 -21.67
C ALA A 81 6.36 27.30 -22.56
N PHE A 82 6.32 28.49 -21.99
CA PHE A 82 5.87 29.73 -22.63
C PHE A 82 6.98 30.76 -22.65
N GLU A 83 6.80 31.82 -23.42
CA GLU A 83 7.59 33.03 -23.24
C GLU A 83 7.29 33.65 -21.84
N LEU A 84 8.25 34.32 -21.22
CA LEU A 84 8.14 34.77 -19.84
C LEU A 84 6.95 35.68 -19.56
N GLU A 85 6.75 36.73 -20.36
CA GLU A 85 5.64 37.66 -20.16
C GLU A 85 4.29 36.97 -20.38
N GLU A 86 4.24 36.03 -21.35
CA GLU A 86 3.06 35.22 -21.60
C GLU A 86 2.79 34.22 -20.45
N ALA A 87 3.82 33.61 -19.91
CA ALA A 87 3.68 32.75 -18.73
C ALA A 87 3.12 33.52 -17.54
N GLN A 88 3.69 34.70 -17.24
CA GLN A 88 3.21 35.56 -16.15
C GLN A 88 1.74 35.96 -16.34
N ARG A 89 1.37 36.39 -17.56
CA ARG A 89 -0.01 36.71 -17.90
C ARG A 89 -0.95 35.51 -17.74
N PHE A 90 -0.57 34.36 -18.32
CA PHE A 90 -1.39 33.17 -18.37
C PHE A 90 -1.59 32.52 -17.01
N PHE A 91 -0.57 32.59 -16.13
CA PHE A 91 -0.64 32.10 -14.76
C PHE A 91 -1.09 33.16 -13.73
N GLY A 92 -1.39 34.38 -14.15
CA GLY A 92 -1.81 35.46 -13.24
C GLY A 92 -0.73 35.97 -12.30
N MET A 93 0.55 35.86 -12.72
CA MET A 93 1.73 36.24 -11.93
C MET A 93 2.44 37.48 -12.51
N GLU A 94 1.66 38.49 -12.98
CA GLU A 94 2.19 39.64 -13.75
C GLU A 94 3.26 40.45 -12.98
N ASP A 95 3.21 40.46 -11.66
CA ASP A 95 4.10 41.27 -10.80
C ASP A 95 5.20 40.44 -10.09
N GLY A 96 5.35 39.14 -10.41
CA GLY A 96 6.28 38.31 -9.63
C GLY A 96 6.89 37.13 -10.37
N TYR A 97 7.81 36.48 -9.68
CA TYR A 97 8.45 35.23 -10.07
C TYR A 97 8.32 34.21 -8.93
N GLN A 98 8.02 32.98 -9.25
CA GLN A 98 8.02 31.92 -8.25
C GLN A 98 9.44 31.54 -7.82
N ALA A 99 10.38 31.55 -8.75
CA ALA A 99 11.78 31.28 -8.49
C ALA A 99 12.67 31.95 -9.55
N VAL A 100 13.87 32.32 -9.17
CA VAL A 100 14.88 32.89 -10.08
C VAL A 100 16.13 31.99 -10.07
N GLY A 101 16.43 31.39 -11.22
CA GLY A 101 17.64 30.58 -11.41
C GLY A 101 18.86 31.44 -11.76
N VAL A 102 19.93 31.36 -10.98
CA VAL A 102 21.20 32.06 -11.24
C VAL A 102 22.26 31.12 -11.73
N LEU A 103 22.80 31.37 -12.92
CA LEU A 103 23.95 30.61 -13.46
C LEU A 103 25.26 31.24 -13.00
N VAL A 104 26.04 30.47 -12.25
CA VAL A 104 27.35 30.91 -11.77
C VAL A 104 28.38 30.77 -12.89
N SER A 105 29.19 31.79 -13.09
CA SER A 105 30.26 31.81 -14.12
C SER A 105 31.30 30.71 -13.87
N ALA A 106 31.79 30.09 -14.92
CA ALA A 106 32.78 29.04 -14.83
C ALA A 106 34.03 29.50 -14.08
N GLY A 107 34.41 28.75 -13.03
CA GLY A 107 35.56 29.04 -12.19
C GLY A 107 35.28 29.89 -10.94
N SER A 108 34.06 30.34 -10.74
CA SER A 108 33.64 31.00 -9.48
C SER A 108 33.24 29.96 -8.44
N ASP A 109 33.45 30.27 -7.17
CA ASP A 109 32.99 29.45 -6.04
C ASP A 109 31.50 29.69 -5.81
N VAL A 110 30.70 28.64 -5.86
CA VAL A 110 29.25 28.69 -5.70
C VAL A 110 28.86 29.21 -4.33
N SER A 111 29.56 28.79 -3.28
CA SER A 111 29.28 29.22 -1.89
C SER A 111 29.59 30.69 -1.67
N GLU A 112 30.62 31.24 -2.34
CA GLU A 112 30.91 32.67 -2.30
C GLU A 112 29.86 33.52 -3.02
N VAL A 113 29.33 33.01 -4.14
CA VAL A 113 28.24 33.66 -4.90
C VAL A 113 26.95 33.60 -4.09
N GLN A 114 26.62 32.47 -3.49
CA GLN A 114 25.48 32.33 -2.60
C GLN A 114 25.51 33.37 -1.44
N ALA A 115 26.61 33.44 -0.68
CA ALA A 115 26.75 34.38 0.42
C ALA A 115 26.62 35.85 -0.03
N ARG A 116 27.06 36.18 -1.25
CA ARG A 116 26.87 37.52 -1.82
C ARG A 116 25.43 37.81 -2.21
N LEU A 117 24.72 36.82 -2.74
CA LEU A 117 23.29 36.93 -3.06
C LEU A 117 22.48 37.10 -1.79
N GLU A 118 22.72 36.29 -0.75
CA GLU A 118 22.09 36.42 0.56
C GLU A 118 22.32 37.80 1.19
N ALA A 119 23.55 38.33 1.10
CA ALA A 119 23.87 39.67 1.60
C ALA A 119 23.17 40.81 0.82
N VAL A 120 22.82 40.61 -0.44
CA VAL A 120 22.14 41.60 -1.27
C VAL A 120 20.63 41.53 -1.15
N LEU A 121 20.10 40.31 -1.08
CA LEU A 121 18.65 40.03 -1.07
C LEU A 121 18.06 40.15 0.36
N GLY A 122 18.91 39.98 1.39
CA GLY A 122 18.46 39.95 2.79
C GLY A 122 17.76 38.65 3.15
N ASP A 123 17.15 38.65 4.33
CA ASP A 123 16.51 37.46 4.91
C ASP A 123 15.10 37.17 4.30
N GLU A 124 14.61 38.06 3.42
CA GLU A 124 13.31 37.95 2.78
C GLU A 124 13.29 36.87 1.67
N TYR A 125 14.47 36.54 1.13
CA TYR A 125 14.60 35.56 0.06
C TYR A 125 15.52 34.41 0.43
N ARG A 126 15.07 33.20 0.16
CA ARG A 126 15.87 31.99 0.38
C ARG A 126 16.77 31.72 -0.82
N VAL A 127 18.07 31.78 -0.63
CA VAL A 127 19.07 31.48 -1.67
C VAL A 127 19.62 30.08 -1.43
N ILE A 128 19.30 29.14 -2.31
CA ILE A 128 19.76 27.75 -2.21
C ILE A 128 20.58 27.36 -3.44
N THR A 129 21.46 26.39 -3.28
CA THR A 129 22.20 25.83 -4.41
C THR A 129 21.35 24.76 -5.11
N GLN A 130 21.63 24.49 -6.37
CA GLN A 130 20.96 23.41 -7.12
C GLN A 130 21.08 22.05 -6.40
N GLU A 131 22.17 21.80 -5.68
CA GLU A 131 22.37 20.56 -4.92
C GLU A 131 21.39 20.47 -3.74
N VAL A 132 21.12 21.59 -3.06
CA VAL A 132 20.17 21.66 -1.94
C VAL A 132 18.75 21.55 -2.46
N ASP A 133 18.40 22.31 -3.50
CA ASP A 133 17.07 22.24 -4.14
C ASP A 133 16.75 20.82 -4.65
N ALA A 134 17.71 20.19 -5.32
CA ALA A 134 17.56 18.82 -5.78
C ALA A 134 17.42 17.82 -4.62
N ALA A 135 18.14 18.06 -3.49
CA ALA A 135 18.05 17.19 -2.32
C ALA A 135 16.68 17.34 -1.61
N GLU A 136 16.15 18.55 -1.51
CA GLU A 136 14.82 18.81 -0.95
C GLU A 136 13.70 18.19 -1.83
N GLN A 137 13.75 18.39 -3.14
CA GLN A 137 12.81 17.75 -4.06
C GLN A 137 12.92 16.22 -4.06
N GLU A 138 14.15 15.68 -3.90
CA GLU A 138 14.38 14.25 -3.73
C GLU A 138 13.80 13.74 -2.40
N GLU A 139 13.87 14.53 -1.32
CA GLU A 139 13.32 14.17 -0.01
C GLU A 139 11.79 14.12 -0.02
N ASP A 140 11.13 15.11 -0.60
CA ASP A 140 9.67 15.15 -0.75
C ASP A 140 9.17 13.98 -1.63
N PHE A 141 9.86 13.73 -2.75
CA PHE A 141 9.55 12.59 -3.60
C PHE A 141 9.81 11.25 -2.91
N ASN A 142 10.91 11.17 -2.13
CA ASN A 142 11.27 9.97 -1.40
C ASN A 142 10.25 9.64 -0.30
N GLN A 143 9.59 10.61 0.34
CA GLN A 143 8.54 10.31 1.32
C GLN A 143 7.41 9.49 0.69
N VAL A 144 6.93 9.87 -0.48
CA VAL A 144 5.90 9.12 -1.21
C VAL A 144 6.43 7.73 -1.65
N VAL A 145 7.65 7.71 -2.19
CA VAL A 145 8.31 6.46 -2.62
C VAL A 145 8.57 5.53 -1.44
N ASP A 146 8.90 6.06 -0.26
CA ASP A 146 9.19 5.27 0.93
C ASP A 146 7.94 4.60 1.52
N ILE A 147 6.78 5.23 1.41
CA ILE A 147 5.51 4.57 1.74
C ILE A 147 5.31 3.34 0.83
N PHE A 148 5.49 3.49 -0.48
CA PHE A 148 5.42 2.38 -1.43
C PHE A 148 6.48 1.31 -1.18
N ASN A 149 7.72 1.73 -0.96
CA ASN A 149 8.82 0.82 -0.62
C ASN A 149 8.50 0.02 0.64
N THR A 150 7.96 0.66 1.66
CA THR A 150 7.59 0.02 2.92
C THR A 150 6.50 -1.03 2.70
N VAL A 151 5.44 -0.70 1.95
CA VAL A 151 4.36 -1.64 1.61
C VAL A 151 4.92 -2.82 0.80
N LEU A 152 5.75 -2.55 -0.23
CA LEU A 152 6.37 -3.58 -1.06
C LEU A 152 7.37 -4.44 -0.27
N LEU A 153 8.13 -3.85 0.66
CA LEU A 153 9.04 -4.58 1.56
C LEU A 153 8.30 -5.50 2.51
N VAL A 154 7.21 -5.04 3.11
CA VAL A 154 6.33 -5.89 3.93
C VAL A 154 5.80 -7.05 3.10
N PHE A 155 5.31 -6.79 1.89
CA PHE A 155 4.88 -7.83 0.97
C PHE A 155 6.01 -8.81 0.61
N ALA A 156 7.20 -8.30 0.29
CA ALA A 156 8.37 -9.13 -0.03
C ALA A 156 8.78 -10.01 1.17
N PHE A 157 8.78 -9.45 2.39
CA PHE A 157 9.05 -10.20 3.62
C PHE A 157 8.03 -11.34 3.81
N ILE A 158 6.76 -11.06 3.59
CA ILE A 158 5.68 -12.05 3.65
C ILE A 158 5.92 -13.17 2.61
N ALA A 159 6.20 -12.80 1.36
CA ALA A 159 6.47 -13.77 0.30
C ALA A 159 7.70 -14.66 0.60
N VAL A 160 8.75 -14.06 1.15
CA VAL A 160 9.94 -14.76 1.63
C VAL A 160 9.61 -15.73 2.76
N PHE A 161 8.80 -15.29 3.73
CA PHE A 161 8.37 -16.13 4.86
C PHE A 161 7.54 -17.33 4.42
N VAL A 162 6.55 -17.11 3.51
CA VAL A 162 5.75 -18.20 2.91
C VAL A 162 6.64 -19.16 2.14
N SER A 163 7.56 -18.65 1.34
CA SER A 163 8.49 -19.44 0.54
C SER A 163 9.43 -20.27 1.44
N ALA A 164 9.98 -19.67 2.48
CA ALA A 164 10.82 -20.37 3.46
C ALA A 164 10.07 -21.55 4.12
N PHE A 165 8.80 -21.33 4.44
CA PHE A 165 7.94 -22.37 4.99
C PHE A 165 7.72 -23.53 3.99
N ILE A 166 7.39 -23.22 2.74
CA ILE A 166 7.17 -24.22 1.66
C ILE A 166 8.46 -24.99 1.39
N ILE A 167 9.61 -24.29 1.28
CA ILE A 167 10.92 -24.89 1.05
C ILE A 167 11.28 -25.85 2.21
N ASN A 168 11.18 -25.38 3.44
CA ASN A 168 11.46 -26.22 4.61
C ASN A 168 10.58 -27.49 4.64
N ASN A 169 9.29 -27.34 4.34
CA ASN A 169 8.36 -28.45 4.27
C ASN A 169 8.73 -29.45 3.14
N THR A 170 9.06 -28.94 1.97
CA THR A 170 9.49 -29.75 0.81
C THR A 170 10.76 -30.54 1.11
N PHE A 171 11.79 -29.90 1.71
CA PHE A 171 13.01 -30.62 2.10
C PHE A 171 12.78 -31.67 3.18
N GLN A 172 11.89 -31.42 4.16
CA GLN A 172 11.53 -32.43 5.15
C GLN A 172 10.93 -33.67 4.50
N ILE A 173 10.13 -33.50 3.48
CA ILE A 173 9.48 -34.58 2.76
C ILE A 173 10.49 -35.34 1.89
N ILE A 174 11.34 -34.62 1.10
CA ILE A 174 12.38 -35.25 0.28
C ILE A 174 13.32 -36.11 1.16
N ILE A 175 13.75 -35.58 2.30
CA ILE A 175 14.57 -36.37 3.24
C ILE A 175 13.82 -37.56 3.80
N GLY A 176 12.52 -37.41 4.09
CA GLY A 176 11.67 -38.53 4.52
C GLY A 176 11.63 -39.66 3.48
N GLN A 177 11.56 -39.35 2.18
CA GLN A 177 11.59 -40.32 1.10
C GLN A 177 12.96 -41.02 0.94
N ARG A 178 14.04 -40.30 1.22
CA ARG A 178 15.43 -40.80 1.06
C ARG A 178 16.02 -41.41 2.35
N VAL A 179 15.18 -41.71 3.37
CA VAL A 179 15.65 -42.26 4.66
C VAL A 179 16.43 -43.56 4.48
N ARG A 180 15.93 -44.51 3.65
CA ARG A 180 16.63 -45.76 3.33
C ARG A 180 17.98 -45.51 2.65
N GLU A 181 18.01 -44.64 1.64
CA GLU A 181 19.24 -44.25 0.92
C GLU A 181 20.27 -43.64 1.86
N ILE A 182 19.85 -42.70 2.70
CA ILE A 182 20.69 -42.07 3.73
C ILE A 182 21.17 -43.09 4.75
N GLY A 183 20.30 -44.02 5.18
CA GLY A 183 20.64 -45.12 6.08
C GLY A 183 21.70 -46.04 5.47
N LEU A 184 21.59 -46.35 4.18
CA LEU A 184 22.57 -47.15 3.46
C LEU A 184 23.94 -46.43 3.35
N TRP A 185 23.95 -45.14 2.99
CA TRP A 185 25.21 -44.35 2.99
C TRP A 185 25.89 -44.38 4.36
N ARG A 186 25.12 -44.28 5.45
CA ARG A 186 25.65 -44.35 6.79
C ARG A 186 26.11 -45.74 7.19
N ALA A 187 25.47 -46.80 6.70
CA ALA A 187 25.89 -48.19 6.92
C ALA A 187 27.22 -48.49 6.26
N ILE A 188 27.53 -47.89 5.09
CA ILE A 188 28.83 -48.03 4.41
C ILE A 188 29.90 -47.01 4.87
N GLY A 189 29.61 -46.23 5.95
CA GLY A 189 30.58 -45.41 6.68
C GLY A 189 30.46 -43.89 6.47
N ALA A 190 29.42 -43.37 5.82
CA ALA A 190 29.24 -41.94 5.70
C ALA A 190 29.00 -41.28 7.08
N THR A 191 29.73 -40.21 7.36
CA THR A 191 29.60 -39.47 8.62
C THR A 191 28.33 -38.62 8.65
N PRO A 192 27.79 -38.29 9.82
CA PRO A 192 26.64 -37.39 9.93
C PRO A 192 26.86 -36.01 9.29
N ARG A 193 28.10 -35.51 9.31
CA ARG A 193 28.47 -34.22 8.66
C ARG A 193 28.44 -34.30 7.14
N GLN A 194 28.88 -35.43 6.56
CA GLN A 194 28.81 -35.64 5.11
C GLN A 194 27.36 -35.66 4.62
N VAL A 195 26.46 -36.35 5.33
CA VAL A 195 25.01 -36.37 5.01
C VAL A 195 24.44 -34.95 5.04
N SER A 196 24.68 -34.19 6.12
CA SER A 196 24.12 -32.85 6.18
C SER A 196 24.74 -31.89 5.14
N ARG A 197 26.04 -32.03 4.84
CA ARG A 197 26.71 -31.23 3.79
C ARG A 197 26.16 -31.56 2.40
N SER A 198 25.87 -32.83 2.12
CA SER A 198 25.23 -33.23 0.85
C SER A 198 23.88 -32.55 0.65
N VAL A 199 23.02 -32.55 1.68
CA VAL A 199 21.71 -31.89 1.64
C VAL A 199 21.85 -30.37 1.45
N ILE A 200 22.80 -29.74 2.15
CA ILE A 200 23.05 -28.28 2.02
C ILE A 200 23.62 -27.95 0.63
N THR A 201 24.50 -28.77 0.08
CA THR A 201 25.02 -28.56 -1.28
C THR A 201 23.92 -28.73 -2.33
N GLU A 202 23.06 -29.74 -2.18
CA GLU A 202 21.88 -29.90 -3.05
C GLU A 202 20.95 -28.70 -2.97
N SER A 203 20.69 -28.19 -1.76
CA SER A 203 19.87 -26.97 -1.59
C SER A 203 20.53 -25.71 -2.18
N ALA A 204 21.86 -25.60 -2.14
CA ALA A 204 22.58 -24.50 -2.73
C ALA A 204 22.48 -24.53 -4.29
N ILE A 205 22.62 -25.70 -4.91
CA ILE A 205 22.46 -25.86 -6.35
C ILE A 205 21.04 -25.50 -6.78
N VAL A 206 20.04 -26.08 -6.11
CA VAL A 206 18.63 -25.82 -6.41
C VAL A 206 18.32 -24.33 -6.17
N GLY A 207 18.82 -23.76 -5.06
CA GLY A 207 18.66 -22.35 -4.71
C GLY A 207 19.23 -21.42 -5.77
N THR A 208 20.44 -21.71 -6.28
CA THR A 208 21.06 -20.91 -7.35
C THR A 208 20.26 -20.96 -8.65
N LEU A 209 19.86 -22.14 -9.09
CA LEU A 209 19.04 -22.30 -10.30
C LEU A 209 17.68 -21.60 -10.14
N SER A 210 17.03 -21.78 -8.99
CA SER A 210 15.75 -21.14 -8.69
C SER A 210 15.88 -19.62 -8.63
N THR A 211 16.97 -19.09 -8.12
CA THR A 211 17.22 -17.64 -8.06
C THR A 211 17.36 -17.05 -9.46
N ILE A 212 18.11 -17.71 -10.36
CA ILE A 212 18.27 -17.25 -11.75
C ILE A 212 16.91 -17.21 -12.47
N ILE A 213 16.13 -18.29 -12.35
CA ILE A 213 14.79 -18.37 -12.93
C ILE A 213 13.85 -17.33 -12.26
N GLY A 214 14.00 -17.18 -10.94
CA GLY A 214 13.20 -16.23 -10.13
C GLY A 214 13.41 -14.78 -10.54
N ILE A 215 14.64 -14.36 -10.83
CA ILE A 215 14.94 -13.01 -11.34
C ILE A 215 14.21 -12.78 -12.68
N GLY A 216 14.28 -13.75 -13.60
CA GLY A 216 13.59 -13.65 -14.89
C GLY A 216 12.07 -13.57 -14.74
N LEU A 217 11.48 -14.44 -13.91
CA LEU A 217 10.04 -14.40 -13.61
C LEU A 217 9.64 -13.13 -12.85
N GLY A 218 10.51 -12.62 -11.98
CA GLY A 218 10.29 -11.35 -11.26
C GLY A 218 10.18 -10.16 -12.20
N LEU A 219 11.02 -10.09 -13.24
CA LEU A 219 10.92 -9.05 -14.28
C LEU A 219 9.59 -9.14 -15.06
N VAL A 220 9.18 -10.35 -15.45
CA VAL A 220 7.88 -10.56 -16.10
C VAL A 220 6.74 -10.15 -15.17
N LEU A 221 6.82 -10.51 -13.89
CA LEU A 221 5.81 -10.16 -12.91
C LEU A 221 5.72 -8.64 -12.68
N ALA A 222 6.86 -7.94 -12.67
CA ALA A 222 6.90 -6.49 -12.58
C ALA A 222 6.18 -5.82 -13.76
N LEU A 223 6.35 -6.33 -14.99
CA LEU A 223 5.61 -5.87 -16.17
C LEU A 223 4.09 -6.11 -16.04
N VAL A 224 3.72 -7.30 -15.57
CA VAL A 224 2.30 -7.64 -15.35
C VAL A 224 1.69 -6.77 -14.26
N LEU A 225 2.40 -6.55 -13.16
CA LEU A 225 1.95 -5.70 -12.07
C LEU A 225 1.76 -4.24 -12.54
N ARG A 226 2.72 -3.72 -13.31
CA ARG A 226 2.60 -2.39 -13.93
C ARG A 226 1.33 -2.28 -14.78
N ALA A 227 1.08 -3.24 -15.67
CA ALA A 227 -0.13 -3.24 -16.50
C ALA A 227 -1.42 -3.32 -15.67
N ILE A 228 -1.42 -4.09 -14.56
CA ILE A 228 -2.56 -4.15 -13.65
C ILE A 228 -2.78 -2.81 -12.96
N LEU A 229 -1.72 -2.17 -12.47
CA LEU A 229 -1.80 -0.86 -11.80
C LEU A 229 -2.35 0.22 -12.75
N GLU A 230 -1.91 0.24 -14.01
CA GLU A 230 -2.45 1.13 -15.04
C GLU A 230 -3.96 0.91 -15.25
N VAL A 231 -4.43 -0.35 -15.31
CA VAL A 231 -5.86 -0.67 -15.45
C VAL A 231 -6.68 -0.28 -14.21
N VAL A 232 -6.08 -0.35 -13.04
CA VAL A 232 -6.75 0.01 -11.76
C VAL A 232 -6.83 1.53 -11.56
N GLY A 233 -6.17 2.31 -12.48
CA GLY A 233 -6.17 3.78 -12.40
C GLY A 233 -5.01 4.35 -11.57
N PHE A 234 -3.94 3.57 -11.43
CA PHE A 234 -2.70 3.97 -10.77
C PHE A 234 -1.57 4.08 -11.81
N PRO A 235 -1.47 5.19 -12.55
CA PRO A 235 -0.46 5.32 -13.59
C PRO A 235 0.92 5.45 -12.95
N LEU A 236 1.81 4.50 -13.28
CA LEU A 236 3.21 4.61 -12.95
C LEU A 236 3.93 5.46 -14.01
N PRO A 237 4.94 6.26 -13.61
CA PRO A 237 5.71 7.05 -14.56
C PRO A 237 6.24 6.19 -15.72
N PRO A 238 6.12 6.64 -16.97
CA PRO A 238 6.66 5.92 -18.11
C PRO A 238 8.19 5.88 -18.03
N GLY A 239 8.77 4.68 -18.01
CA GLY A 239 10.21 4.50 -17.97
C GLY A 239 10.63 3.06 -18.27
N PRO A 240 11.86 2.83 -18.75
CA PRO A 240 12.36 1.48 -18.93
C PRO A 240 12.55 0.80 -17.57
N LEU A 241 12.26 -0.51 -17.51
CA LEU A 241 12.60 -1.30 -16.34
C LEU A 241 14.12 -1.40 -16.20
N THR A 242 14.68 -0.71 -15.22
CA THR A 242 16.11 -0.76 -14.91
C THR A 242 16.39 -1.80 -13.85
N LEU A 243 17.21 -2.80 -14.17
CA LEU A 243 17.66 -3.79 -13.21
C LEU A 243 18.94 -3.30 -12.53
N GLN A 244 18.82 -2.66 -11.39
CA GLN A 244 19.96 -2.14 -10.65
C GLN A 244 20.81 -3.29 -10.07
N PRO A 245 22.15 -3.16 -10.01
CA PRO A 245 23.03 -4.17 -9.44
C PRO A 245 22.67 -4.56 -8.00
N ARG A 246 22.25 -3.61 -7.18
CA ARG A 246 21.78 -3.86 -5.80
C ARG A 246 20.60 -4.82 -5.75
N THR A 247 19.66 -4.71 -6.70
CA THR A 247 18.48 -5.59 -6.79
C THR A 247 18.89 -7.03 -7.10
N VAL A 248 19.85 -7.22 -8.01
CA VAL A 248 20.41 -8.54 -8.33
C VAL A 248 21.10 -9.15 -7.11
N VAL A 249 21.93 -8.36 -6.41
CA VAL A 249 22.63 -8.82 -5.20
C VAL A 249 21.63 -9.23 -4.12
N LEU A 250 20.61 -8.40 -3.86
CA LEU A 250 19.54 -8.70 -2.88
C LEU A 250 18.77 -9.96 -3.30
N ALA A 251 18.40 -10.10 -4.56
CA ALA A 251 17.70 -11.28 -5.06
C ALA A 251 18.53 -12.56 -4.87
N VAL A 252 19.85 -12.50 -5.11
CA VAL A 252 20.75 -13.63 -4.87
C VAL A 252 20.88 -13.93 -3.38
N VAL A 253 21.10 -12.93 -2.54
CA VAL A 253 21.23 -13.10 -1.09
C VAL A 253 19.95 -13.68 -0.51
N VAL A 254 18.79 -13.16 -0.87
CA VAL A 254 17.48 -13.64 -0.39
C VAL A 254 17.17 -15.03 -0.96
N GLY A 255 17.24 -15.22 -2.28
CA GLY A 255 16.85 -16.47 -2.92
C GLY A 255 17.72 -17.66 -2.49
N LEU A 256 19.05 -17.50 -2.53
CA LEU A 256 19.98 -18.54 -2.09
C LEU A 256 19.98 -18.66 -0.56
N GLY A 257 20.01 -17.55 0.17
CA GLY A 257 20.05 -17.51 1.63
C GLY A 257 18.83 -18.17 2.24
N VAL A 258 17.63 -17.81 1.80
CA VAL A 258 16.36 -18.40 2.30
C VAL A 258 16.32 -19.90 2.00
N THR A 259 16.72 -20.32 0.81
CA THR A 259 16.75 -21.75 0.45
C THR A 259 17.71 -22.52 1.32
N MET A 260 18.91 -22.00 1.57
CA MET A 260 19.90 -22.64 2.44
C MET A 260 19.43 -22.67 3.91
N VAL A 261 18.96 -21.55 4.46
CA VAL A 261 18.49 -21.47 5.84
C VAL A 261 17.32 -22.42 6.07
N SER A 262 16.36 -22.46 5.15
CA SER A 262 15.20 -23.34 5.22
C SER A 262 15.57 -24.83 5.15
N SER A 263 16.68 -25.18 4.54
CA SER A 263 17.20 -26.56 4.45
C SER A 263 18.00 -27.00 5.68
N ILE A 264 18.46 -26.08 6.55
CA ILE A 264 19.29 -26.41 7.72
C ILE A 264 18.56 -27.37 8.67
N ALA A 265 17.31 -27.07 9.04
CA ALA A 265 16.55 -27.89 9.98
C ALA A 265 16.29 -29.31 9.44
N PRO A 266 15.86 -29.51 8.17
CA PRO A 266 15.82 -30.81 7.52
C PRO A 266 17.17 -31.51 7.47
N ALA A 267 18.25 -30.84 7.08
CA ALA A 267 19.61 -31.41 7.01
C ALA A 267 20.09 -31.91 8.40
N MET A 268 19.80 -31.16 9.47
CA MET A 268 20.12 -31.59 10.83
C MET A 268 19.31 -32.82 11.29
N ARG A 269 18.09 -33.00 10.77
CA ARG A 269 17.29 -34.21 11.03
C ARG A 269 17.87 -35.40 10.27
N ALA A 270 18.27 -35.21 9.00
CA ALA A 270 18.92 -36.25 8.19
C ALA A 270 20.18 -36.81 8.89
N ARG A 271 20.96 -35.95 9.56
CA ARG A 271 22.15 -36.31 10.37
C ARG A 271 21.86 -37.30 11.47
N LYS A 272 20.65 -37.31 12.02
CA LYS A 272 20.22 -38.14 13.17
C LYS A 272 19.65 -39.51 12.76
N ILE A 273 19.55 -39.79 11.44
CA ILE A 273 19.02 -41.08 10.96
C ILE A 273 20.00 -42.22 11.34
N SER A 274 19.53 -43.18 12.12
CA SER A 274 20.31 -44.39 12.49
C SER A 274 20.33 -45.37 11.31
N PRO A 275 21.49 -45.98 10.94
CA PRO A 275 21.55 -47.00 9.89
C PRO A 275 20.61 -48.17 10.15
N VAL A 276 20.60 -48.68 11.38
CA VAL A 276 19.75 -49.82 11.75
C VAL A 276 18.27 -49.49 11.72
N ALA A 277 17.91 -48.29 12.21
CA ALA A 277 16.53 -47.86 12.22
C ALA A 277 16.00 -47.54 10.79
N ALA A 278 16.85 -47.03 9.88
CA ALA A 278 16.47 -46.73 8.50
C ALA A 278 16.19 -47.97 7.66
N LEU A 279 16.72 -49.11 8.06
CA LEU A 279 16.50 -50.42 7.40
C LEU A 279 15.29 -51.18 7.96
N SER A 280 14.71 -50.74 9.08
CA SER A 280 13.50 -51.33 9.65
C SER A 280 12.23 -50.78 8.90
N HIS A 281 11.26 -51.67 8.67
CA HIS A 281 10.02 -51.35 7.92
C HIS A 281 9.13 -50.31 8.64
N ASP A 282 9.30 -50.07 9.93
CA ASP A 282 8.46 -49.20 10.79
C ASP A 282 9.15 -47.89 11.21
N PHE A 283 10.25 -47.50 10.56
CA PHE A 283 10.98 -46.31 10.98
C PHE A 283 10.19 -45.01 10.67
N GLN A 284 9.55 -44.46 11.70
CA GLN A 284 9.03 -43.11 11.71
C GLN A 284 10.01 -42.16 12.40
N LEU A 285 10.49 -41.14 11.69
CA LEU A 285 11.28 -40.06 12.29
C LEU A 285 10.56 -39.53 13.53
N GLY A 286 11.22 -39.64 14.66
CA GLY A 286 10.72 -39.44 16.02
C GLY A 286 9.73 -38.30 16.15
N ALA A 287 8.51 -38.68 16.49
CA ALA A 287 7.41 -37.74 16.61
C ALA A 287 7.47 -37.04 17.96
N THR A 288 7.80 -35.76 18.00
CA THR A 288 7.49 -34.94 19.19
C THR A 288 6.00 -35.07 19.49
N GLY A 289 5.64 -35.50 20.71
CA GLY A 289 4.25 -35.70 21.08
C GLY A 289 3.39 -34.45 20.88
N LEU A 290 2.10 -34.64 20.60
CA LEU A 290 1.15 -33.50 20.41
C LEU A 290 1.18 -32.56 21.63
N ARG A 291 1.35 -33.09 22.84
CA ARG A 291 1.44 -32.30 24.09
C ARG A 291 2.65 -31.35 24.10
N ARG A 292 3.82 -31.80 23.61
CA ARG A 292 5.01 -30.93 23.54
C ARG A 292 4.83 -29.82 22.51
N ARG A 293 4.16 -30.11 21.37
CA ARG A 293 3.83 -29.08 20.35
C ARG A 293 2.82 -28.10 20.88
N LEU A 294 1.81 -28.52 21.61
CA LEU A 294 0.85 -27.63 22.26
C LEU A 294 1.55 -26.69 23.25
N ILE A 295 2.47 -27.19 24.04
CA ILE A 295 3.22 -26.37 25.00
C ILE A 295 4.15 -25.42 24.28
N THR A 296 5.06 -25.91 23.41
CA THR A 296 6.06 -25.07 22.75
C THR A 296 5.42 -24.08 21.74
N GLY A 297 4.46 -24.56 20.95
CA GLY A 297 3.74 -23.70 20.01
C GLY A 297 2.80 -22.72 20.72
N GLY A 298 2.16 -23.18 21.80
CA GLY A 298 1.30 -22.34 22.64
C GLY A 298 2.08 -21.24 23.36
N THR A 299 3.27 -21.53 23.88
CA THR A 299 4.13 -20.48 24.48
C THR A 299 4.58 -19.45 23.42
N VAL A 300 5.05 -19.90 22.24
CA VAL A 300 5.43 -19.00 21.16
C VAL A 300 4.24 -18.14 20.69
N PHE A 301 3.06 -18.75 20.56
CA PHE A 301 1.83 -18.03 20.23
C PHE A 301 1.47 -16.97 21.29
N ALA A 302 1.48 -17.38 22.57
CA ALA A 302 1.19 -16.47 23.67
C ALA A 302 2.20 -15.32 23.76
N THR A 303 3.51 -15.60 23.56
CA THR A 303 4.53 -14.54 23.48
C THR A 303 4.25 -13.57 22.33
N GLY A 304 3.84 -14.09 21.17
CA GLY A 304 3.44 -13.26 20.03
C GLY A 304 2.23 -12.37 20.35
N VAL A 305 1.19 -12.94 20.98
CA VAL A 305 0.00 -12.17 21.40
C VAL A 305 0.35 -11.12 22.46
N VAL A 306 1.23 -11.43 23.41
CA VAL A 306 1.71 -10.46 24.42
C VAL A 306 2.51 -9.33 23.74
N ALA A 307 3.35 -9.64 22.76
CA ALA A 307 4.09 -8.63 22.01
C ALA A 307 3.14 -7.71 21.20
N LEU A 308 2.09 -8.28 20.59
CA LEU A 308 1.04 -7.49 19.91
C LEU A 308 0.34 -6.57 20.92
N ALA A 309 -0.11 -7.13 22.06
CA ALA A 309 -0.78 -6.34 23.09
C ALA A 309 0.12 -5.23 23.65
N ALA A 310 1.41 -5.52 23.87
CA ALA A 310 2.37 -4.51 24.30
C ALA A 310 2.58 -3.40 23.26
N GLY A 311 2.64 -3.75 21.96
CA GLY A 311 2.72 -2.77 20.89
C GLY A 311 1.49 -1.84 20.84
N MET A 312 0.31 -2.34 21.25
CA MET A 312 -0.92 -1.56 21.28
C MET A 312 -1.07 -0.64 22.50
N THR A 313 -0.45 -0.99 23.62
CA THR A 313 -0.74 -0.34 24.92
C THR A 313 0.45 0.39 25.54
N ALA A 314 1.66 0.23 24.99
CA ALA A 314 2.88 0.71 25.66
C ALA A 314 3.18 2.21 25.37
N GLY A 315 2.40 2.90 24.55
CA GLY A 315 2.63 4.32 24.19
C GLY A 315 4.03 4.58 23.64
N LEU A 316 4.57 3.63 22.88
CA LEU A 316 5.90 3.75 22.26
C LEU A 316 5.83 4.62 21.01
N GLU A 317 6.95 5.20 20.63
CA GLU A 317 7.09 5.87 19.33
C GLU A 317 6.68 4.94 18.16
N THR A 318 6.33 5.53 17.03
CA THR A 318 5.79 4.83 15.86
C THR A 318 6.66 3.65 15.40
N THR A 319 7.98 3.86 15.26
CA THR A 319 8.90 2.82 14.76
C THR A 319 9.00 1.59 15.68
N PRO A 320 9.27 1.69 17.01
CA PRO A 320 9.29 0.52 17.90
C PRO A 320 7.91 -0.15 18.01
N THR A 321 6.81 0.59 17.91
CA THR A 321 5.46 0.02 17.88
C THR A 321 5.28 -0.92 16.68
N PHE A 322 5.57 -0.48 15.46
CA PHE A 322 5.47 -1.33 14.27
C PHE A 322 6.42 -2.54 14.29
N VAL A 323 7.63 -2.38 14.83
CA VAL A 323 8.56 -3.50 15.00
C VAL A 323 7.99 -4.54 15.97
N LEU A 324 7.41 -4.10 17.09
CA LEU A 324 6.83 -4.98 18.09
C LEU A 324 5.59 -5.70 17.56
N LEU A 325 4.74 -5.02 16.81
CA LEU A 325 3.59 -5.59 16.13
C LEU A 325 4.03 -6.62 15.06
N GLY A 326 5.03 -6.30 14.24
CA GLY A 326 5.57 -7.21 13.22
C GLY A 326 6.18 -8.48 13.84
N VAL A 327 7.03 -8.34 14.85
CA VAL A 327 7.62 -9.48 15.59
C VAL A 327 6.53 -10.29 16.28
N GLY A 328 5.57 -9.63 16.92
CA GLY A 328 4.42 -10.26 17.57
C GLY A 328 3.59 -11.09 16.60
N ALA A 329 3.28 -10.54 15.42
CA ALA A 329 2.56 -11.23 14.37
C ALA A 329 3.30 -12.47 13.86
N VAL A 330 4.60 -12.37 13.60
CA VAL A 330 5.44 -13.50 13.16
C VAL A 330 5.47 -14.61 14.22
N LEU A 331 5.68 -14.26 15.49
CA LEU A 331 5.71 -15.21 16.59
C LEU A 331 4.35 -15.91 16.78
N ALA A 332 3.26 -15.15 16.80
CA ALA A 332 1.91 -15.69 16.92
C ALA A 332 1.59 -16.62 15.73
N PHE A 333 1.99 -16.22 14.52
CA PHE A 333 1.81 -17.03 13.34
C PHE A 333 2.60 -18.36 13.39
N VAL A 334 3.89 -18.29 13.72
CA VAL A 334 4.76 -19.48 13.90
C VAL A 334 4.21 -20.39 15.00
N GLY A 335 3.80 -19.81 16.12
CA GLY A 335 3.19 -20.52 17.23
C GLY A 335 1.92 -21.26 16.82
N MET A 336 1.00 -20.58 16.09
CA MET A 336 -0.23 -21.16 15.58
C MET A 336 0.04 -22.30 14.59
N ASN A 337 1.03 -22.14 13.72
CA ASN A 337 1.43 -23.20 12.79
C ASN A 337 1.95 -24.45 13.53
N VAL A 338 2.74 -24.27 14.59
CA VAL A 338 3.24 -25.39 15.43
C VAL A 338 2.09 -26.07 16.17
N VAL A 339 1.06 -25.33 16.59
CA VAL A 339 -0.12 -25.85 17.32
C VAL A 339 -1.16 -26.44 16.37
N SER A 340 -1.25 -25.99 15.11
CA SER A 340 -2.29 -26.38 14.13
C SER A 340 -2.53 -27.90 13.99
N PRO A 341 -1.54 -28.81 14.13
CA PRO A 341 -1.80 -30.26 14.11
C PRO A 341 -2.73 -30.76 15.23
N VAL A 342 -2.81 -30.03 16.34
CA VAL A 342 -3.72 -30.38 17.45
C VAL A 342 -5.18 -30.18 17.01
N PHE A 343 -5.44 -29.11 16.27
CA PHE A 343 -6.78 -28.77 15.74
C PHE A 343 -7.12 -29.51 14.47
N ALA A 344 -6.13 -29.97 13.70
CA ALA A 344 -6.34 -30.57 12.38
C ALA A 344 -7.24 -31.81 12.43
N ARG A 345 -7.09 -32.71 13.42
CA ARG A 345 -7.89 -33.93 13.55
C ARG A 345 -9.37 -33.64 13.86
N PRO A 346 -9.72 -32.89 14.91
CA PRO A 346 -11.11 -32.55 15.20
C PRO A 346 -11.76 -31.73 14.05
N ALA A 347 -11.05 -30.77 13.50
CA ALA A 347 -11.54 -29.96 12.38
C ALA A 347 -11.82 -30.81 11.12
N ALA A 348 -10.86 -31.63 10.68
CA ALA A 348 -11.05 -32.53 9.53
C ALA A 348 -12.21 -33.51 9.75
N SER A 349 -12.39 -34.00 10.99
CA SER A 349 -13.51 -34.87 11.35
C SER A 349 -14.85 -34.14 11.28
N ALA A 350 -14.92 -32.88 11.75
CA ALA A 350 -16.12 -32.06 11.75
C ALA A 350 -16.49 -31.62 10.31
N LEU A 351 -15.55 -31.02 9.59
CA LEU A 351 -15.73 -30.57 8.19
C LEU A 351 -16.03 -31.74 7.23
N GLY A 352 -15.50 -32.91 7.52
CA GLY A 352 -15.73 -34.10 6.71
C GLY A 352 -17.05 -34.82 7.00
N ARG A 353 -17.83 -34.46 8.05
CA ARG A 353 -19.15 -35.06 8.34
C ARG A 353 -20.15 -34.85 7.22
N PRO A 354 -20.42 -33.63 6.73
CA PRO A 354 -21.32 -33.37 5.65
C PRO A 354 -20.83 -34.02 4.34
N VAL A 355 -19.52 -33.99 4.08
CA VAL A 355 -18.92 -34.62 2.89
C VAL A 355 -19.17 -36.14 2.88
N LYS A 356 -19.01 -36.81 4.02
CA LYS A 356 -19.34 -38.23 4.16
C LYS A 356 -20.83 -38.50 3.94
N ALA A 357 -21.71 -37.68 4.49
CA ALA A 357 -23.15 -37.86 4.39
C ALA A 357 -23.66 -37.70 2.96
N LEU A 358 -23.15 -36.71 2.21
CA LEU A 358 -23.61 -36.36 0.88
C LEU A 358 -22.96 -37.19 -0.24
N PHE A 359 -21.69 -37.62 -0.05
CA PHE A 359 -20.89 -38.22 -1.13
C PHE A 359 -20.45 -39.67 -0.87
N GLY A 360 -20.95 -40.30 0.18
CA GLY A 360 -20.76 -41.72 0.48
C GLY A 360 -19.31 -42.17 0.67
N MET A 361 -18.90 -43.27 0.00
CA MET A 361 -17.55 -43.87 0.21
C MET A 361 -16.39 -42.95 -0.19
N PRO A 362 -16.39 -42.22 -1.31
CA PRO A 362 -15.33 -41.24 -1.63
C PRO A 362 -15.21 -40.13 -0.60
N GLY A 363 -16.34 -39.61 -0.08
CA GLY A 363 -16.34 -38.57 0.98
C GLY A 363 -15.81 -39.11 2.30
N ARG A 364 -16.15 -40.37 2.67
CA ARG A 364 -15.62 -41.03 3.86
C ARG A 364 -14.11 -41.19 3.78
N LEU A 365 -13.59 -41.68 2.63
CA LEU A 365 -12.15 -41.83 2.44
C LEU A 365 -11.41 -40.46 2.50
N GLY A 366 -11.93 -39.41 1.87
CA GLY A 366 -11.37 -38.06 1.94
C GLY A 366 -11.28 -37.55 3.37
N ARG A 367 -12.35 -37.67 4.17
CA ARG A 367 -12.38 -37.34 5.59
C ARG A 367 -11.36 -38.14 6.41
N ASP A 368 -11.38 -39.48 6.25
CA ASP A 368 -10.54 -40.39 7.04
C ASP A 368 -9.05 -40.13 6.71
N ASN A 369 -8.72 -39.84 5.43
CA ASN A 369 -7.37 -39.46 5.03
C ASN A 369 -6.90 -38.14 5.67
N ALA A 370 -7.75 -37.11 5.63
CA ALA A 370 -7.43 -35.81 6.23
C ALA A 370 -7.27 -35.93 7.77
N SER A 371 -8.00 -36.83 8.45
CA SER A 371 -7.98 -36.97 9.91
C SER A 371 -6.90 -37.91 10.45
N ARG A 372 -6.44 -38.91 9.65
CA ARG A 372 -5.44 -39.91 10.07
C ARG A 372 -4.05 -39.30 10.30
N ASN A 373 -3.65 -38.32 9.49
CA ASN A 373 -2.34 -37.69 9.56
C ASN A 373 -2.43 -36.17 9.87
N PRO A 374 -2.74 -35.77 11.12
CA PRO A 374 -3.01 -34.38 11.47
C PRO A 374 -1.82 -33.45 11.21
N ARG A 375 -0.57 -33.95 11.23
CA ARG A 375 0.62 -33.18 10.91
C ARG A 375 0.70 -32.80 9.46
N ARG A 376 0.39 -33.76 8.55
CA ARG A 376 0.38 -33.51 7.12
C ARG A 376 -0.75 -32.55 6.76
N THR A 377 -1.94 -32.77 7.30
CA THR A 377 -3.10 -31.90 7.12
C THR A 377 -2.79 -30.48 7.55
N ALA A 378 -2.19 -30.28 8.73
CA ALA A 378 -1.78 -28.97 9.23
C ALA A 378 -0.66 -28.33 8.38
N SER A 379 0.32 -29.10 7.94
CA SER A 379 1.41 -28.61 7.09
C SER A 379 0.91 -28.17 5.70
N THR A 380 -0.04 -28.91 5.12
CA THR A 380 -0.67 -28.54 3.84
C THR A 380 -1.57 -27.30 4.02
N ALA A 381 -2.36 -27.26 5.09
CA ALA A 381 -3.21 -26.13 5.44
C ALA A 381 -2.41 -24.87 5.78
N GLY A 382 -1.17 -25.03 6.31
CA GLY A 382 -0.30 -23.93 6.75
C GLY A 382 0.02 -22.93 5.64
N ALA A 383 0.16 -23.37 4.41
CA ALA A 383 0.37 -22.46 3.28
C ALA A 383 -0.85 -21.54 3.02
N LEU A 384 -2.07 -22.11 3.07
CA LEU A 384 -3.31 -21.33 2.95
C LEU A 384 -3.55 -20.45 4.17
N LEU A 385 -3.21 -20.94 5.35
CA LEU A 385 -3.36 -20.20 6.60
C LEU A 385 -2.62 -18.87 6.49
N ILE A 386 -1.37 -18.85 5.98
CA ILE A 386 -0.59 -17.62 5.81
C ILE A 386 -1.27 -16.66 4.85
N GLY A 387 -1.57 -17.10 3.62
CA GLY A 387 -2.15 -16.24 2.60
C GLY A 387 -3.50 -15.64 3.04
N LEU A 388 -4.36 -16.45 3.66
CA LEU A 388 -5.67 -15.99 4.11
C LEU A 388 -5.63 -15.19 5.42
N ALA A 389 -4.64 -15.41 6.29
CA ALA A 389 -4.43 -14.55 7.45
C ALA A 389 -4.05 -13.13 7.02
N LEU A 390 -3.22 -13.00 5.98
CA LEU A 390 -2.85 -11.70 5.43
C LEU A 390 -4.00 -11.02 4.70
N MET A 391 -4.78 -11.79 3.93
CA MET A 391 -6.00 -11.26 3.31
C MET A 391 -7.00 -10.78 4.36
N GLY A 392 -7.18 -11.54 5.44
CA GLY A 392 -8.07 -11.17 6.55
C GLY A 392 -7.58 -9.94 7.31
N LEU A 393 -6.27 -9.83 7.57
CA LEU A 393 -5.65 -8.65 8.17
C LEU A 393 -5.90 -7.42 7.31
N ALA A 394 -5.54 -7.48 6.04
CA ALA A 394 -5.70 -6.34 5.13
C ALA A 394 -7.16 -5.95 4.90
N ALA A 395 -8.07 -6.93 4.88
CA ALA A 395 -9.49 -6.65 4.75
C ALA A 395 -10.05 -5.93 5.98
N VAL A 396 -9.66 -6.34 7.20
CA VAL A 396 -10.09 -5.68 8.44
C VAL A 396 -9.52 -4.26 8.55
N VAL A 397 -8.22 -4.08 8.28
CA VAL A 397 -7.59 -2.75 8.31
C VAL A 397 -8.21 -1.85 7.23
N GLY A 398 -8.36 -2.34 6.00
CA GLY A 398 -8.96 -1.57 4.91
C GLY A 398 -10.42 -1.17 5.16
N GLU A 399 -11.23 -2.08 5.73
CA GLU A 399 -12.62 -1.76 6.09
C GLU A 399 -12.69 -0.79 7.27
N SER A 400 -11.76 -0.90 8.22
CA SER A 400 -11.67 0.03 9.35
C SER A 400 -11.31 1.45 8.88
N ILE A 401 -10.32 1.60 7.99
CA ILE A 401 -9.98 2.88 7.37
C ILE A 401 -11.18 3.44 6.61
N LYS A 402 -11.84 2.61 5.78
CA LYS A 402 -13.02 3.02 5.04
C LYS A 402 -14.16 3.48 5.98
N LYS A 403 -14.40 2.73 7.06
CA LYS A 403 -15.45 3.09 8.04
C LYS A 403 -15.12 4.37 8.80
N THR A 404 -13.86 4.60 9.15
CA THR A 404 -13.39 5.85 9.73
C THR A 404 -13.68 7.01 8.78
N PHE A 405 -13.32 6.84 7.51
CA PHE A 405 -13.54 7.85 6.48
C PHE A 405 -15.05 8.14 6.27
N ASP A 406 -15.87 7.09 6.22
CA ASP A 406 -17.32 7.26 6.14
C ASP A 406 -17.87 8.03 7.37
N ASN A 407 -17.37 7.73 8.58
CA ASN A 407 -17.77 8.43 9.80
C ASN A 407 -17.36 9.90 9.78
N ILE A 408 -16.14 10.23 9.31
CA ILE A 408 -15.67 11.61 9.16
C ILE A 408 -16.60 12.37 8.20
N LEU A 409 -16.88 11.79 7.02
CA LEU A 409 -17.78 12.41 6.05
C LEU A 409 -19.24 12.51 6.52
N ASP A 410 -19.69 11.60 7.39
CA ASP A 410 -21.06 11.62 7.91
C ASP A 410 -21.25 12.64 9.05
N ASN A 411 -20.22 12.86 9.87
CA ASN A 411 -20.34 13.61 11.11
C ASN A 411 -19.65 14.99 11.06
N ALA A 412 -18.56 15.13 10.29
CA ALA A 412 -17.76 16.33 10.29
C ALA A 412 -18.09 17.30 9.14
N VAL A 413 -18.94 16.90 8.18
CA VAL A 413 -19.16 17.69 6.95
C VAL A 413 -20.51 18.35 6.95
N GLU A 414 -20.55 19.66 7.19
CA GLU A 414 -21.75 20.49 7.11
C GLU A 414 -21.84 21.31 5.81
N ALA A 415 -20.74 21.41 5.06
CA ALA A 415 -20.69 22.10 3.78
C ALA A 415 -21.49 21.38 2.69
N ASP A 416 -22.12 22.16 1.79
CA ASP A 416 -22.97 21.65 0.70
C ASP A 416 -22.17 21.38 -0.59
N TYR A 417 -21.16 22.19 -0.87
CA TYR A 417 -20.29 22.08 -2.03
C TYR A 417 -18.81 22.02 -1.65
N PHE A 418 -18.06 21.26 -2.44
CA PHE A 418 -16.63 21.03 -2.33
C PHE A 418 -15.96 21.43 -3.65
N ILE A 419 -15.03 22.36 -3.57
CA ILE A 419 -14.32 22.96 -4.68
C ILE A 419 -12.88 22.47 -4.60
N GLN A 420 -12.44 21.79 -5.63
CA GLN A 420 -11.08 21.23 -5.69
C GLN A 420 -10.58 21.17 -7.14
N SER A 421 -9.29 20.94 -7.33
CA SER A 421 -8.74 20.70 -8.66
C SER A 421 -9.46 19.52 -9.33
N ALA A 422 -9.76 19.67 -10.62
CA ALA A 422 -10.31 18.60 -11.45
C ALA A 422 -9.29 17.47 -11.69
N GLU A 423 -8.01 17.78 -11.52
CA GLU A 423 -6.91 16.83 -11.66
C GLU A 423 -6.68 16.10 -10.34
N THR A 424 -6.88 14.80 -10.37
CA THR A 424 -6.57 13.92 -9.24
C THR A 424 -5.30 13.14 -9.56
N GLY A 425 -4.20 13.48 -8.89
CA GLY A 425 -2.92 12.76 -8.94
C GLY A 425 -2.62 12.06 -7.63
N PHE A 426 -1.51 11.31 -7.59
CA PHE A 426 -0.93 10.81 -6.34
C PHE A 426 -0.06 11.93 -5.76
N GLY A 427 -0.42 12.43 -4.60
CA GLY A 427 0.23 13.55 -3.93
C GLY A 427 -0.78 14.60 -3.48
N PRO A 428 -0.31 15.72 -2.90
CA PRO A 428 -1.19 16.83 -2.59
C PRO A 428 -1.91 17.26 -3.88
N PRO A 429 -3.22 17.56 -3.81
CA PRO A 429 -3.94 18.03 -4.99
C PRO A 429 -3.27 19.32 -5.48
N PRO A 430 -3.10 19.49 -6.80
CA PRO A 430 -2.64 20.74 -7.31
C PRO A 430 -3.62 21.84 -6.86
N GLY A 431 -3.06 22.96 -6.40
CA GLY A 431 -3.87 24.10 -5.97
C GLY A 431 -4.66 24.70 -7.14
N PHE A 432 -5.66 25.48 -6.80
CA PHE A 432 -6.42 26.29 -7.77
C PHE A 432 -6.49 27.74 -7.27
N PRO A 433 -6.68 28.73 -8.16
CA PRO A 433 -6.67 30.16 -7.80
C PRO A 433 -7.75 30.53 -6.81
N ALA A 434 -7.44 31.32 -5.79
CA ALA A 434 -8.38 31.82 -4.78
C ALA A 434 -9.57 32.59 -5.42
N ARG A 435 -9.36 33.21 -6.55
CA ARG A 435 -10.39 33.90 -7.34
C ARG A 435 -11.61 33.03 -7.65
N VAL A 436 -11.44 31.72 -7.80
CA VAL A 436 -12.57 30.79 -7.99
C VAL A 436 -13.49 30.81 -6.80
N ALA A 437 -12.91 30.78 -5.59
CA ALA A 437 -13.68 30.90 -4.34
C ALA A 437 -14.36 32.27 -4.23
N ASP A 438 -13.67 33.36 -4.63
CA ASP A 438 -14.22 34.72 -4.61
C ASP A 438 -15.42 34.83 -5.56
N ASP A 439 -15.31 34.29 -6.79
CA ASP A 439 -16.41 34.29 -7.77
C ASP A 439 -17.62 33.46 -7.32
N ILE A 440 -17.38 32.37 -6.55
CA ILE A 440 -18.45 31.56 -5.97
C ILE A 440 -19.08 32.27 -4.77
N GLU A 441 -18.31 32.89 -3.91
CA GLU A 441 -18.80 33.64 -2.73
C GLU A 441 -19.65 34.85 -3.16
N ALA A 442 -19.40 35.42 -4.32
CA ALA A 442 -20.17 36.54 -4.88
C ALA A 442 -21.55 36.14 -5.39
N LEU A 443 -21.93 34.87 -5.40
CA LEU A 443 -23.27 34.39 -5.82
C LEU A 443 -24.30 34.59 -4.70
N ASP A 444 -25.48 35.10 -5.03
CA ASP A 444 -26.60 35.29 -4.10
C ASP A 444 -27.08 33.96 -3.46
N GLU A 445 -26.83 32.84 -4.10
CA GLU A 445 -27.18 31.50 -3.66
C GLU A 445 -26.23 30.90 -2.62
N ILE A 446 -25.08 31.54 -2.39
CA ILE A 446 -24.02 31.06 -1.48
C ILE A 446 -24.00 31.94 -0.24
N GLU A 447 -23.97 31.32 0.93
CA GLU A 447 -23.93 31.97 2.23
C GLU A 447 -22.49 32.30 2.65
N SER A 448 -21.60 31.34 2.50
CA SER A 448 -20.18 31.45 2.88
C SER A 448 -19.32 30.49 2.07
N VAL A 449 -18.05 30.88 1.89
CA VAL A 449 -17.02 30.04 1.28
C VAL A 449 -15.82 29.97 2.21
N MET A 450 -15.48 28.79 2.70
CA MET A 450 -14.27 28.58 3.48
C MET A 450 -13.14 28.15 2.54
N ARG A 451 -12.02 28.85 2.64
CA ARG A 451 -10.79 28.63 1.87
C ARG A 451 -9.82 27.80 2.69
N ILE A 452 -9.23 26.76 2.10
CA ILE A 452 -8.27 25.90 2.77
C ILE A 452 -6.99 25.87 1.95
N GLN A 453 -5.88 26.21 2.59
CA GLN A 453 -4.54 26.16 2.05
C GLN A 453 -3.71 25.15 2.85
N TRP A 454 -2.73 24.54 2.22
CA TRP A 454 -1.90 23.52 2.85
C TRP A 454 -0.45 23.68 2.47
N ALA A 455 0.45 23.55 3.46
CA ALA A 455 1.89 23.51 3.25
C ALA A 455 2.51 22.37 4.05
N PHE A 456 3.26 21.52 3.34
CA PHE A 456 4.20 20.61 3.97
C PHE A 456 5.39 21.41 4.51
N SER A 457 5.83 21.09 5.73
CA SER A 457 6.88 21.85 6.40
C SER A 457 6.65 23.37 6.38
N GLY A 458 5.37 23.76 6.51
CA GLY A 458 4.93 25.15 6.38
C GLY A 458 5.36 26.06 7.54
N LEU A 459 5.76 25.51 8.68
CA LEU A 459 6.41 26.24 9.75
C LEU A 459 7.38 25.34 10.52
N SER A 460 8.25 25.93 11.33
CA SER A 460 9.16 25.21 12.23
C SER A 460 8.93 25.63 13.67
N VAL A 461 8.80 24.64 14.56
CA VAL A 461 8.71 24.84 16.01
C VAL A 461 9.83 24.07 16.68
N ASP A 462 10.63 24.73 17.52
CA ASP A 462 11.83 24.16 18.15
C ASP A 462 12.85 23.56 17.15
N GLY A 463 12.87 24.09 15.90
CA GLY A 463 13.72 23.59 14.81
C GLY A 463 13.19 22.37 14.09
N GLU A 464 12.02 21.86 14.47
CA GLU A 464 11.34 20.73 13.83
C GLU A 464 10.31 21.24 12.81
N PRO A 465 10.32 20.79 11.55
CA PRO A 465 9.33 21.18 10.56
C PRO A 465 7.95 20.60 10.88
N ARG A 466 6.91 21.40 10.65
CA ARG A 466 5.51 21.04 10.87
C ARG A 466 4.67 21.34 9.63
N ASP A 467 3.83 20.39 9.28
CA ASP A 467 2.81 20.58 8.23
C ASP A 467 1.70 21.45 8.81
N ILE A 468 1.22 22.41 8.02
CA ILE A 468 0.15 23.30 8.44
C ILE A 468 -0.99 23.33 7.46
N VAL A 469 -2.16 23.60 8.01
CA VAL A 469 -3.36 23.97 7.27
C VAL A 469 -3.70 25.42 7.63
N ALA A 470 -4.09 26.21 6.65
CA ALA A 470 -4.66 27.52 6.88
C ALA A 470 -6.13 27.52 6.43
N ALA A 471 -7.01 28.02 7.28
CA ALA A 471 -8.43 28.20 6.96
C ALA A 471 -8.98 29.39 7.76
N ASP A 472 -10.11 29.94 7.33
CA ASP A 472 -10.84 30.91 8.12
C ASP A 472 -11.39 30.24 9.38
N MET A 473 -10.74 30.48 10.52
CA MET A 473 -11.11 29.86 11.79
C MET A 473 -12.52 30.25 12.25
N ALA A 474 -13.03 31.40 11.84
CA ALA A 474 -14.36 31.85 12.20
C ALA A 474 -15.47 31.04 11.48
N LEU A 475 -15.15 30.45 10.33
CA LEU A 475 -16.07 29.60 9.55
C LEU A 475 -15.87 28.10 9.80
N ALA A 476 -14.88 27.73 10.62
CA ALA A 476 -14.45 26.34 10.77
C ALA A 476 -15.61 25.42 11.19
N ASP A 477 -16.30 25.77 12.29
CA ASP A 477 -17.41 24.96 12.81
C ASP A 477 -18.66 24.96 11.91
N ASP A 478 -18.83 25.99 11.07
CA ASP A 478 -19.95 26.07 10.13
C ASP A 478 -19.79 25.19 8.89
N HIS A 479 -18.55 24.86 8.50
CA HIS A 479 -18.25 24.07 7.32
C HIS A 479 -17.86 22.63 7.65
N PHE A 480 -17.08 22.43 8.73
CA PHE A 480 -16.62 21.13 9.19
C PHE A 480 -16.50 21.13 10.71
N ASP A 481 -17.17 20.22 11.37
CA ASP A 481 -17.08 20.04 12.83
C ASP A 481 -15.67 19.55 13.21
N ALA A 482 -14.85 20.46 13.73
CA ALA A 482 -13.50 20.18 14.21
C ALA A 482 -13.49 19.37 15.52
N GLN A 483 -14.62 19.17 16.17
CA GLN A 483 -14.74 18.55 17.49
C GLN A 483 -13.82 19.26 18.51
N VAL A 484 -14.02 20.56 18.68
CA VAL A 484 -13.21 21.37 19.60
C VAL A 484 -13.42 20.88 21.04
N SER A 485 -12.34 20.36 21.65
CA SER A 485 -12.34 19.85 23.02
C SER A 485 -12.07 20.94 24.06
N SER A 486 -11.38 22.00 23.68
CA SER A 486 -11.06 23.14 24.55
C SER A 486 -10.79 24.40 23.74
N GLY A 487 -11.24 25.56 24.24
CA GLY A 487 -11.08 26.85 23.58
C GLY A 487 -12.21 27.21 22.63
N ASP A 488 -11.95 28.14 21.71
CA ASP A 488 -12.92 28.64 20.73
C ASP A 488 -12.20 29.16 19.48
N MET A 489 -12.44 28.51 18.32
CA MET A 489 -11.83 28.94 17.05
C MET A 489 -12.43 30.23 16.53
N ALA A 490 -13.74 30.49 16.77
CA ALA A 490 -14.40 31.69 16.29
C ALA A 490 -13.93 32.98 17.03
N ALA A 491 -13.35 32.84 18.21
CA ALA A 491 -12.78 33.94 18.96
C ALA A 491 -11.30 34.24 18.63
N ALA A 492 -10.72 33.57 17.60
CA ALA A 492 -9.33 33.69 17.19
C ALA A 492 -9.00 35.10 16.66
N ASP A 493 -7.82 35.65 17.02
CA ASP A 493 -7.23 36.77 16.29
C ASP A 493 -6.57 36.22 15.03
N PRO A 494 -7.00 36.59 13.81
CA PRO A 494 -6.52 35.97 12.57
C PRO A 494 -5.00 36.07 12.36
N LEU A 495 -4.30 36.98 13.03
CA LEU A 495 -2.89 37.21 12.79
C LEU A 495 -1.95 36.60 13.87
N THR A 496 -2.50 36.09 14.98
CA THR A 496 -1.69 35.63 16.13
C THR A 496 -2.19 34.31 16.72
N SER A 497 -3.22 33.71 16.15
CA SER A 497 -3.84 32.52 16.70
C SER A 497 -3.37 31.23 16.03
N LEU A 498 -3.30 30.17 16.83
CA LEU A 498 -2.98 28.80 16.45
C LEU A 498 -4.01 27.87 17.09
N ALA A 499 -4.57 26.96 16.32
CA ALA A 499 -5.33 25.84 16.86
C ALA A 499 -4.54 24.53 16.63
N LEU A 500 -4.54 23.65 17.61
CA LEU A 500 -3.76 22.42 17.61
C LEU A 500 -4.65 21.20 17.77
N HIS A 501 -4.31 20.14 17.05
CA HIS A 501 -4.85 18.81 17.36
C HIS A 501 -4.36 18.36 18.74
N SER A 502 -5.19 17.59 19.48
CA SER A 502 -4.88 17.13 20.83
C SER A 502 -3.52 16.46 20.98
N ASP A 503 -3.13 15.58 20.03
CA ASP A 503 -1.81 14.92 20.03
C ASP A 503 -0.65 15.93 19.93
N SER A 504 -0.80 16.99 19.12
CA SER A 504 0.23 18.03 18.97
C SER A 504 0.34 18.88 20.23
N ALA A 505 -0.79 19.25 20.84
CA ALA A 505 -0.83 19.98 22.09
C ALA A 505 -0.18 19.17 23.24
N GLU A 506 -0.48 17.86 23.33
CA GLU A 506 0.11 16.96 24.33
C GLU A 506 1.61 16.80 24.11
N SER A 507 2.07 16.64 22.87
CA SER A 507 3.50 16.48 22.55
C SER A 507 4.35 17.69 22.91
N LEU A 508 3.78 18.90 22.79
CA LEU A 508 4.42 20.16 23.16
C LEU A 508 4.21 20.51 24.64
N GLY A 509 3.25 19.88 25.31
CA GLY A 509 2.87 20.19 26.68
C GLY A 509 2.20 21.56 26.83
N VAL A 510 1.48 22.02 25.80
CA VAL A 510 0.79 23.32 25.76
C VAL A 510 -0.73 23.14 25.84
N GLY A 511 -1.40 24.16 26.40
CA GLY A 511 -2.85 24.24 26.50
C GLY A 511 -3.41 25.55 25.95
N VAL A 512 -4.73 25.67 25.91
CA VAL A 512 -5.38 26.92 25.50
C VAL A 512 -4.92 28.10 26.37
N GLY A 513 -4.47 29.17 25.74
CA GLY A 513 -3.91 30.37 26.36
C GLY A 513 -2.38 30.37 26.46
N ASP A 514 -1.71 29.26 26.19
CA ASP A 514 -0.26 29.22 26.05
C ASP A 514 0.17 29.75 24.68
N THR A 515 1.48 30.00 24.53
CA THR A 515 2.06 30.54 23.30
C THR A 515 3.11 29.61 22.73
N VAL A 516 3.18 29.54 21.40
CA VAL A 516 4.17 28.75 20.65
C VAL A 516 4.97 29.71 19.74
N GLU A 517 6.30 29.63 19.77
CA GLU A 517 7.15 30.33 18.81
C GLU A 517 7.26 29.49 17.52
N ALA A 518 6.79 30.06 16.43
CA ALA A 518 6.79 29.43 15.12
C ALA A 518 7.61 30.23 14.12
N THR A 519 8.51 29.59 13.40
CA THR A 519 9.29 30.22 12.33
C THR A 519 8.68 29.80 10.98
N PHE A 520 8.30 30.79 10.18
CA PHE A 520 7.69 30.63 8.87
C PHE A 520 8.74 30.53 7.75
N PRO A 521 8.35 30.14 6.50
CA PRO A 521 9.26 29.98 5.37
C PRO A 521 9.98 31.27 4.93
N ASP A 522 9.43 32.45 5.27
CA ASP A 522 10.04 33.76 5.07
C ASP A 522 11.11 34.11 6.15
N ASN A 523 11.48 33.13 7.01
CA ASN A 523 12.38 33.24 8.14
C ASN A 523 11.91 34.23 9.24
N GLN A 524 10.65 34.64 9.22
CA GLN A 524 10.08 35.42 10.33
C GLN A 524 9.60 34.47 11.42
N THR A 525 9.87 34.84 12.67
CA THR A 525 9.41 34.11 13.85
C THR A 525 8.28 34.90 14.52
N GLU A 526 7.15 34.26 14.66
CA GLU A 526 5.95 34.80 15.31
C GLU A 526 5.65 34.04 16.60
N THR A 527 5.06 34.73 17.56
CA THR A 527 4.56 34.11 18.80
C THR A 527 3.05 33.91 18.64
N LEU A 528 2.63 32.70 18.50
CA LEU A 528 1.22 32.34 18.26
C LEU A 528 0.57 31.89 19.56
N ALA A 529 -0.63 32.39 19.84
CA ALA A 529 -1.45 31.95 20.98
C ALA A 529 -2.29 30.73 20.62
N VAL A 530 -2.24 29.69 21.43
CA VAL A 530 -3.11 28.51 21.29
C VAL A 530 -4.51 28.89 21.72
N VAL A 531 -5.43 29.00 20.76
CA VAL A 531 -6.83 29.45 21.00
C VAL A 531 -7.80 28.30 21.14
N ALA A 532 -7.50 27.18 20.49
CA ALA A 532 -8.34 25.98 20.54
C ALA A 532 -7.52 24.70 20.46
N ILE A 533 -8.03 23.63 21.05
CA ILE A 533 -7.57 22.26 20.88
C ILE A 533 -8.73 21.45 20.32
N PHE A 534 -8.50 20.71 19.24
CA PHE A 534 -9.51 19.93 18.51
C PHE A 534 -9.11 18.46 18.35
N GLU A 535 -10.06 17.59 18.05
CA GLU A 535 -9.87 16.13 18.00
C GLU A 535 -9.93 15.57 16.58
N ASP A 536 -10.48 16.29 15.59
CA ASP A 536 -10.57 15.81 14.22
C ASP A 536 -9.55 16.48 13.30
N ALA A 537 -8.44 15.78 13.02
CA ALA A 537 -7.38 16.24 12.15
C ALA A 537 -7.65 16.01 10.65
N ALA A 538 -8.78 15.44 10.25
CA ALA A 538 -8.98 14.96 8.88
C ALA A 538 -8.98 16.08 7.83
N ILE A 539 -9.52 17.24 8.19
CA ILE A 539 -9.57 18.43 7.31
C ILE A 539 -8.52 19.46 7.72
N TYR A 540 -8.41 19.72 9.02
CA TYR A 540 -7.58 20.80 9.56
C TYR A 540 -6.14 20.38 9.87
N GLY A 541 -5.79 19.13 9.67
CA GLY A 541 -4.45 18.63 10.00
C GLY A 541 -4.16 18.71 11.50
N ASN A 542 -2.88 18.71 11.84
CA ASN A 542 -2.46 18.79 13.24
C ASN A 542 -2.21 20.23 13.73
N TRP A 543 -2.04 21.16 12.79
CA TRP A 543 -1.67 22.56 13.03
C TRP A 543 -2.52 23.44 12.12
N LEU A 544 -3.43 24.21 12.71
CA LEU A 544 -4.34 25.10 11.99
C LEU A 544 -3.99 26.54 12.32
N ILE A 545 -3.74 27.34 11.28
CA ILE A 545 -3.60 28.80 11.37
C ILE A 545 -4.73 29.47 10.58
N ASP A 546 -4.93 30.76 10.82
CA ASP A 546 -5.90 31.54 10.03
C ASP A 546 -5.34 31.91 8.65
N GLY A 547 -6.22 32.04 7.64
CA GLY A 547 -5.86 32.44 6.30
C GLY A 547 -5.17 33.80 6.21
N ALA A 548 -5.46 34.74 7.09
CA ALA A 548 -4.80 36.05 7.15
C ALA A 548 -3.33 35.93 7.59
N LEU A 549 -3.00 34.99 8.47
CA LEU A 549 -1.63 34.70 8.84
C LEU A 549 -0.86 34.02 7.70
N TRP A 550 -1.54 33.16 6.93
CA TRP A 550 -1.00 32.59 5.70
C TRP A 550 -0.64 33.67 4.68
N ASP A 551 -1.56 34.57 4.37
CA ASP A 551 -1.35 35.65 3.39
C ASP A 551 -0.17 36.57 3.76
N ARG A 552 0.19 36.64 5.04
CA ARG A 552 1.34 37.42 5.52
C ARG A 552 2.67 36.74 5.23
N HIS A 553 2.76 35.41 5.40
CA HIS A 553 4.02 34.66 5.39
C HIS A 553 4.24 33.80 4.15
N PHE A 554 3.17 33.53 3.37
CA PHE A 554 3.24 32.73 2.17
C PHE A 554 2.89 33.56 0.94
N ASN A 555 3.79 33.62 -0.01
CA ASN A 555 3.56 34.31 -1.28
C ASN A 555 2.83 33.38 -2.28
N ARG A 556 1.76 32.70 -1.83
CA ARG A 556 0.96 31.73 -2.62
C ARG A 556 -0.53 32.00 -2.38
N ASN A 557 -1.25 32.28 -3.47
CA ASN A 557 -2.70 32.52 -3.47
C ASN A 557 -3.50 31.33 -4.05
N ASP A 558 -2.89 30.15 -4.12
CA ASP A 558 -3.56 28.94 -4.54
C ASP A 558 -4.21 28.24 -3.34
N LEU A 559 -5.43 27.79 -3.56
CA LEU A 559 -6.19 27.02 -2.59
C LEU A 559 -5.99 25.52 -2.85
N ALA A 560 -5.70 24.76 -1.82
CA ALA A 560 -5.68 23.31 -1.92
C ALA A 560 -7.12 22.75 -2.05
N PHE A 561 -8.06 23.42 -1.37
CA PHE A 561 -9.44 23.02 -1.26
C PHE A 561 -10.29 24.22 -0.86
N ALA A 562 -11.57 24.24 -1.23
CA ALA A 562 -12.55 25.16 -0.66
C ALA A 562 -13.90 24.47 -0.48
N SER A 563 -14.70 24.96 0.44
CA SER A 563 -16.06 24.48 0.66
C SER A 563 -17.05 25.65 0.68
N ALA A 564 -18.29 25.40 0.26
CA ALA A 564 -19.32 26.42 0.23
C ALA A 564 -20.63 25.93 0.87
N ARG A 565 -21.33 26.87 1.53
CA ARG A 565 -22.68 26.64 2.07
C ARG A 565 -23.72 27.38 1.24
N ILE A 566 -24.87 26.75 1.07
CA ILE A 566 -25.98 27.31 0.29
C ILE A 566 -26.83 28.18 1.19
N ALA A 567 -27.10 29.43 0.75
CA ALA A 567 -27.90 30.38 1.45
C ALA A 567 -29.36 29.86 1.67
N GLY A 568 -29.77 29.87 2.92
CA GLY A 568 -31.15 29.49 3.31
C GLY A 568 -31.50 28.01 3.21
N LEU A 569 -30.52 27.13 2.90
CA LEU A 569 -30.79 25.69 2.83
C LEU A 569 -31.14 25.08 4.19
N PRO A 570 -30.50 25.42 5.30
CA PRO A 570 -30.87 24.92 6.62
C PRO A 570 -32.28 25.33 7.07
N ASP A 571 -32.77 26.49 6.62
CA ASP A 571 -34.05 27.08 6.99
C ASP A 571 -35.22 26.68 6.08
N ALA A 572 -34.95 25.88 5.04
CA ALA A 572 -35.96 25.50 4.06
C ALA A 572 -37.10 24.69 4.69
N ALA A 573 -38.33 25.20 4.54
CA ALA A 573 -39.51 24.67 5.22
C ALA A 573 -40.06 23.36 4.62
N SER A 574 -39.59 22.96 3.43
CA SER A 574 -40.07 21.77 2.72
C SER A 574 -39.02 21.15 1.82
N GLU A 575 -39.12 19.82 1.54
CA GLU A 575 -38.27 19.10 0.60
C GLU A 575 -38.30 19.71 -0.82
N ALA A 576 -39.44 20.28 -1.23
CA ALA A 576 -39.54 20.94 -2.54
C ALA A 576 -38.76 22.25 -2.59
N GLU A 577 -38.68 22.98 -1.50
CA GLU A 577 -37.88 24.20 -1.36
C GLU A 577 -36.40 23.87 -1.31
N GLN A 578 -35.99 22.84 -0.56
CA GLN A 578 -34.64 22.34 -0.54
C GLN A 578 -34.16 21.94 -1.94
N ALA A 579 -34.95 21.13 -2.67
CA ALA A 579 -34.65 20.72 -4.02
C ALA A 579 -34.50 21.93 -4.97
N SER A 580 -35.36 22.95 -4.83
CA SER A 580 -35.30 24.19 -5.62
C SER A 580 -34.04 25.01 -5.32
N LEU A 581 -33.62 25.10 -4.04
CA LEU A 581 -32.40 25.79 -3.64
C LEU A 581 -31.16 25.06 -4.19
N LEU A 582 -31.11 23.75 -4.05
CA LEU A 582 -30.03 22.92 -4.60
C LEU A 582 -29.91 23.01 -6.14
N GLU A 583 -31.04 23.05 -6.86
CA GLU A 583 -31.02 23.17 -8.32
C GLU A 583 -30.51 24.56 -8.77
N ARG A 584 -30.98 25.64 -8.12
CA ARG A 584 -30.56 27.01 -8.44
C ARG A 584 -29.10 27.24 -8.09
N SER A 585 -28.68 26.88 -6.90
CA SER A 585 -27.28 27.02 -6.49
C SER A 585 -26.34 26.21 -7.39
N ARG A 586 -26.74 24.97 -7.78
CA ARG A 586 -25.94 24.15 -8.69
C ARG A 586 -25.79 24.81 -10.08
N ALA A 587 -26.88 25.42 -10.60
CA ALA A 587 -26.82 26.11 -11.88
C ALA A 587 -25.94 27.37 -11.80
N ALA A 588 -26.02 28.14 -10.72
CA ALA A 588 -25.21 29.33 -10.49
C ALA A 588 -23.72 28.97 -10.38
N VAL A 589 -23.38 28.00 -9.55
CA VAL A 589 -22.02 27.52 -9.34
C VAL A 589 -21.42 26.94 -10.63
N ASN A 590 -22.18 26.14 -11.40
CA ASN A 590 -21.72 25.62 -12.69
C ASN A 590 -21.39 26.77 -13.66
N GLY A 591 -22.19 27.85 -13.67
CA GLY A 591 -21.94 29.04 -14.49
C GLY A 591 -20.63 29.75 -14.15
N VAL A 592 -20.14 29.64 -12.90
CA VAL A 592 -18.79 30.08 -12.51
C VAL A 592 -17.75 29.07 -12.97
N ILE A 593 -17.94 27.79 -12.65
CA ILE A 593 -16.96 26.73 -12.91
C ILE A 593 -16.69 26.49 -14.41
N ASP A 594 -17.69 26.73 -15.26
CA ASP A 594 -17.50 26.65 -16.73
C ASP A 594 -16.37 27.56 -17.25
N ARG A 595 -15.99 28.60 -16.46
CA ARG A 595 -14.85 29.48 -16.74
C ARG A 595 -13.50 28.91 -16.25
N TYR A 596 -13.55 27.89 -15.38
CA TYR A 596 -12.36 27.32 -14.72
C TYR A 596 -12.24 25.82 -14.98
N PRO A 597 -11.80 25.39 -16.17
CA PRO A 597 -11.82 23.99 -16.59
C PRO A 597 -10.91 23.08 -15.76
N THR A 598 -9.98 23.64 -14.99
CA THR A 598 -9.09 22.92 -14.06
C THR A 598 -9.71 22.69 -12.67
N VAL A 599 -10.90 23.23 -12.42
CA VAL A 599 -11.59 23.15 -11.14
C VAL A 599 -12.88 22.35 -11.29
N LYS A 600 -13.22 21.56 -10.31
CA LYS A 600 -14.49 20.85 -10.20
C LYS A 600 -15.18 21.21 -8.90
N VAL A 601 -16.52 21.27 -8.96
CA VAL A 601 -17.35 21.40 -7.79
C VAL A 601 -18.19 20.13 -7.63
N GLU A 602 -18.15 19.55 -6.46
CA GLU A 602 -18.88 18.35 -6.11
C GLU A 602 -19.83 18.66 -4.95
N ASN A 603 -21.03 18.10 -4.99
CA ASN A 603 -21.90 18.10 -3.80
C ASN A 603 -21.40 17.02 -2.81
N GLN A 604 -21.99 16.99 -1.61
CA GLN A 604 -21.58 16.05 -0.55
C GLN A 604 -21.58 14.58 -1.01
N ALA A 605 -22.59 14.16 -1.80
CA ALA A 605 -22.68 12.79 -2.29
C ALA A 605 -21.60 12.47 -3.36
N GLU A 606 -21.36 13.42 -4.28
CA GLU A 606 -20.33 13.30 -5.32
C GLU A 606 -18.94 13.30 -4.70
N PHE A 607 -18.66 14.20 -3.74
CA PHE A 607 -17.41 14.27 -2.99
C PHE A 607 -17.13 12.95 -2.26
N ARG A 608 -18.12 12.43 -1.52
CA ARG A 608 -18.05 11.13 -0.87
C ARG A 608 -17.69 10.01 -1.85
N GLN A 609 -18.36 9.97 -3.01
CA GLN A 609 -18.10 8.96 -4.03
C GLN A 609 -16.67 9.07 -4.59
N THR A 610 -16.19 10.28 -4.84
CA THR A 610 -14.82 10.53 -5.32
C THR A 610 -13.79 10.04 -4.31
N GLN A 611 -13.94 10.43 -3.05
CA GLN A 611 -13.01 10.03 -1.99
C GLN A 611 -13.04 8.52 -1.74
N GLN A 612 -14.22 7.89 -1.69
CA GLN A 612 -14.34 6.43 -1.57
C GLN A 612 -13.69 5.70 -2.76
N SER A 613 -13.75 6.26 -3.97
CA SER A 613 -13.13 5.66 -5.16
C SER A 613 -11.59 5.66 -5.07
N GLN A 614 -11.00 6.73 -4.54
CA GLN A 614 -9.54 6.84 -4.33
C GLN A 614 -9.06 5.82 -3.27
N LEU A 615 -9.73 5.77 -2.11
CA LEU A 615 -9.45 4.76 -1.08
C LEU A 615 -9.58 3.33 -1.62
N THR A 616 -10.64 3.09 -2.39
CA THR A 616 -10.86 1.78 -3.02
C THR A 616 -9.73 1.41 -3.99
N ALA A 617 -9.17 2.38 -4.73
CA ALA A 617 -8.04 2.14 -5.61
C ALA A 617 -6.79 1.68 -4.83
N ILE A 618 -6.45 2.35 -3.72
CA ILE A 618 -5.34 1.96 -2.84
C ILE A 618 -5.56 0.56 -2.27
N ILE A 619 -6.76 0.29 -1.74
CA ILE A 619 -7.12 -1.02 -1.20
C ILE A 619 -7.00 -2.11 -2.27
N ARG A 620 -7.40 -1.84 -3.53
CA ARG A 620 -7.26 -2.79 -4.64
C ARG A 620 -5.79 -3.11 -4.94
N VAL A 621 -4.90 -2.14 -4.90
CA VAL A 621 -3.45 -2.37 -5.06
C VAL A 621 -2.96 -3.36 -4.01
N ILE A 622 -3.31 -3.12 -2.74
CA ILE A 622 -2.96 -4.02 -1.63
C ILE A 622 -3.56 -5.42 -1.85
N GLN A 623 -4.82 -5.51 -2.28
CA GLN A 623 -5.48 -6.79 -2.56
C GLN A 623 -4.81 -7.56 -3.71
N VAL A 624 -4.34 -6.88 -4.76
CA VAL A 624 -3.58 -7.51 -5.86
C VAL A 624 -2.27 -8.10 -5.35
N LEU A 625 -1.51 -7.35 -4.55
CA LEU A 625 -0.26 -7.81 -3.95
C LEU A 625 -0.48 -9.04 -3.05
N ILE A 626 -1.52 -9.01 -2.22
CA ILE A 626 -1.89 -10.13 -1.35
C ILE A 626 -2.40 -11.33 -2.18
N GLY A 627 -3.15 -11.09 -3.25
CA GLY A 627 -3.57 -12.12 -4.20
C GLY A 627 -2.39 -12.91 -4.76
N LEU A 628 -1.26 -12.24 -4.98
CA LEU A 628 -0.02 -12.89 -5.40
C LEU A 628 0.54 -13.86 -4.35
N SER A 629 0.49 -13.50 -3.06
CA SER A 629 0.85 -14.40 -1.95
C SER A 629 -0.07 -15.63 -1.90
N PHE A 630 -1.34 -15.46 -2.24
CA PHE A 630 -2.28 -16.58 -2.34
C PHE A 630 -1.94 -17.55 -3.48
N VAL A 631 -1.45 -17.04 -4.63
CA VAL A 631 -0.95 -17.89 -5.73
C VAL A 631 0.26 -18.72 -5.28
N ILE A 632 1.19 -18.12 -4.51
CA ILE A 632 2.33 -18.84 -3.93
C ILE A 632 1.84 -19.95 -2.99
N ALA A 633 0.85 -19.67 -2.14
CA ALA A 633 0.24 -20.64 -1.26
C ALA A 633 -0.42 -21.80 -2.03
N LEU A 634 -1.09 -21.50 -3.14
CA LEU A 634 -1.71 -22.50 -4.04
C LEU A 634 -0.68 -23.47 -4.63
N ILE A 635 0.48 -22.95 -5.08
CA ILE A 635 1.59 -23.79 -5.57
C ILE A 635 2.10 -24.69 -4.44
N GLY A 636 2.19 -24.20 -3.22
CA GLY A 636 2.56 -24.99 -2.03
C GLY A 636 1.60 -26.15 -1.77
N ILE A 637 0.30 -25.93 -1.93
CA ILE A 637 -0.72 -26.99 -1.78
C ILE A 637 -0.59 -28.03 -2.89
N ILE A 638 -0.46 -27.62 -4.16
CA ILE A 638 -0.27 -28.52 -5.30
C ILE A 638 0.93 -29.45 -5.03
N ASN A 639 2.04 -28.87 -4.58
CA ASN A 639 3.25 -29.63 -4.25
C ASN A 639 2.99 -30.65 -3.14
N THR A 640 2.40 -30.23 -2.02
CA THR A 640 2.15 -31.10 -0.86
C THR A 640 1.11 -32.18 -1.15
N LEU A 641 0.03 -31.87 -1.90
CA LEU A 641 -0.97 -32.87 -2.32
C LEU A 641 -0.39 -33.87 -3.31
N SER A 642 0.41 -33.41 -4.28
CA SER A 642 1.07 -34.30 -5.24
C SER A 642 1.92 -35.34 -4.52
N LEU A 643 2.70 -34.89 -3.55
CA LEU A 643 3.55 -35.75 -2.75
C LEU A 643 2.74 -36.70 -1.88
N SER A 644 1.65 -36.23 -1.25
CA SER A 644 0.71 -37.07 -0.48
C SER A 644 0.17 -38.23 -1.29
N VAL A 645 -0.06 -38.01 -2.59
CA VAL A 645 -0.47 -39.08 -3.51
C VAL A 645 0.67 -40.09 -3.78
N PHE A 646 1.90 -39.57 -3.97
CA PHE A 646 3.09 -40.40 -4.18
C PHE A 646 3.41 -41.29 -2.97
N GLU A 647 3.35 -40.76 -1.75
CA GLU A 647 3.58 -41.53 -0.51
C GLU A 647 2.58 -42.70 -0.31
N ARG A 648 1.41 -42.63 -0.98
CA ARG A 648 0.34 -43.61 -0.82
C ARG A 648 0.09 -44.42 -2.10
N ILE A 649 1.09 -44.48 -2.98
CA ILE A 649 0.97 -45.23 -4.27
C ILE A 649 0.55 -46.67 -4.02
N HIS A 650 1.19 -47.34 -3.09
CA HIS A 650 0.88 -48.74 -2.73
C HIS A 650 -0.56 -48.92 -2.18
N GLU A 651 -0.98 -48.06 -1.24
CA GLU A 651 -2.36 -48.06 -0.70
C GLU A 651 -3.38 -47.83 -1.83
N ILE A 652 -3.10 -46.89 -2.74
CA ILE A 652 -3.96 -46.60 -3.90
C ILE A 652 -4.00 -47.76 -4.85
N GLY A 653 -2.89 -48.44 -5.09
CA GLY A 653 -2.80 -49.66 -5.87
C GLY A 653 -3.67 -50.77 -5.30
N LEU A 654 -3.58 -51.01 -4.00
CA LEU A 654 -4.39 -52.00 -3.29
C LEU A 654 -5.89 -51.67 -3.36
N LEU A 655 -6.30 -50.43 -3.12
CA LEU A 655 -7.70 -50.01 -3.19
C LEU A 655 -8.26 -50.20 -4.61
N ARG A 656 -7.46 -49.95 -5.64
CA ARG A 656 -7.85 -50.16 -7.04
C ARG A 656 -7.91 -51.63 -7.42
N SER A 657 -7.04 -52.48 -6.87
CA SER A 657 -7.08 -53.93 -7.10
C SER A 657 -8.34 -54.60 -6.50
N VAL A 658 -8.83 -54.02 -5.37
CA VAL A 658 -10.09 -54.48 -4.73
C VAL A 658 -11.34 -53.88 -5.40
N GLY A 659 -11.19 -53.11 -6.51
CA GLY A 659 -12.32 -52.65 -7.32
C GLY A 659 -12.67 -51.18 -7.25
N MET A 660 -11.85 -50.33 -6.64
CA MET A 660 -12.06 -48.89 -6.63
C MET A 660 -11.89 -48.28 -8.03
N THR A 661 -12.87 -47.57 -8.51
CA THR A 661 -12.82 -46.91 -9.83
C THR A 661 -11.96 -45.66 -9.83
N ARG A 662 -11.43 -45.29 -11.02
CA ARG A 662 -10.65 -44.03 -11.18
C ARG A 662 -11.44 -42.78 -10.75
N LYS A 663 -12.76 -42.75 -10.97
CA LYS A 663 -13.64 -41.64 -10.57
C LYS A 663 -13.79 -41.56 -9.07
N GLN A 664 -13.94 -42.69 -8.37
CA GLN A 664 -14.03 -42.70 -6.91
C GLN A 664 -12.73 -42.26 -6.27
N LEU A 665 -11.57 -42.72 -6.78
CA LEU A 665 -10.25 -42.29 -6.32
C LEU A 665 -10.06 -40.76 -6.49
N ARG A 666 -10.34 -40.22 -7.69
CA ARG A 666 -10.22 -38.77 -7.91
C ARG A 666 -11.11 -37.97 -6.96
N ARG A 667 -12.38 -38.41 -6.79
CA ARG A 667 -13.30 -37.76 -5.85
C ARG A 667 -12.81 -37.79 -4.41
N SER A 668 -12.18 -38.88 -3.97
CA SER A 668 -11.64 -38.94 -2.59
C SER A 668 -10.51 -37.95 -2.37
N ILE A 669 -9.64 -37.73 -3.40
CA ILE A 669 -8.56 -36.74 -3.33
C ILE A 669 -9.14 -35.31 -3.36
N TYR A 670 -10.17 -35.03 -4.16
CA TYR A 670 -10.85 -33.74 -4.16
C TYR A 670 -11.47 -33.40 -2.80
N TRP A 671 -12.11 -34.36 -2.16
CA TRP A 671 -12.71 -34.18 -0.83
C TRP A 671 -11.65 -34.01 0.28
N GLU A 672 -10.54 -34.75 0.18
CA GLU A 672 -9.40 -34.58 1.07
C GLU A 672 -8.86 -33.14 0.96
N ALA A 673 -8.61 -32.67 -0.26
CA ALA A 673 -8.11 -31.33 -0.53
C ALA A 673 -9.07 -30.22 -0.08
N LEU A 674 -10.37 -30.38 -0.33
CA LEU A 674 -11.40 -29.44 0.12
C LEU A 674 -11.41 -29.30 1.65
N ILE A 675 -11.39 -30.43 2.38
CA ILE A 675 -11.38 -30.41 3.85
C ILE A 675 -10.14 -29.71 4.38
N VAL A 676 -8.97 -29.99 3.79
CA VAL A 676 -7.70 -29.35 4.17
C VAL A 676 -7.70 -27.85 3.87
N ALA A 677 -8.22 -27.46 2.69
CA ALA A 677 -8.28 -26.08 2.27
C ALA A 677 -9.24 -25.25 3.13
N VAL A 678 -10.45 -25.76 3.39
CA VAL A 678 -11.42 -25.10 4.27
C VAL A 678 -10.88 -24.98 5.69
N PHE A 679 -10.19 -26.00 6.20
CA PHE A 679 -9.53 -25.93 7.52
C PHE A 679 -8.46 -24.85 7.55
N GLY A 680 -7.57 -24.80 6.54
CA GLY A 680 -6.55 -23.76 6.42
C GLY A 680 -7.16 -22.36 6.28
N GLY A 681 -8.24 -22.26 5.48
CA GLY A 681 -8.99 -21.04 5.27
C GLY A 681 -9.63 -20.47 6.52
N LEU A 682 -10.36 -21.31 7.26
CA LEU A 682 -10.99 -20.90 8.52
C LEU A 682 -9.95 -20.47 9.57
N LEU A 683 -8.85 -21.23 9.67
CA LEU A 683 -7.79 -20.90 10.61
C LEU A 683 -7.06 -19.61 10.20
N GLY A 684 -6.80 -19.44 8.90
CA GLY A 684 -6.18 -18.24 8.34
C GLY A 684 -7.04 -17.01 8.57
N VAL A 685 -8.30 -17.07 8.19
CA VAL A 685 -9.25 -15.96 8.41
C VAL A 685 -9.36 -15.62 9.90
N ALA A 686 -9.48 -16.59 10.79
CA ALA A 686 -9.57 -16.33 12.23
C ALA A 686 -8.32 -15.61 12.77
N VAL A 687 -7.13 -16.07 12.38
CA VAL A 687 -5.85 -15.46 12.77
C VAL A 687 -5.71 -14.06 12.13
N GLY A 688 -6.06 -13.93 10.85
CA GLY A 688 -6.00 -12.67 10.13
C GLY A 688 -6.94 -11.61 10.69
N THR A 689 -8.15 -12.00 11.08
CA THR A 689 -9.10 -11.08 11.73
C THR A 689 -8.55 -10.58 13.07
N VAL A 690 -8.01 -11.48 13.91
CA VAL A 690 -7.40 -11.08 15.19
C VAL A 690 -6.24 -10.11 14.97
N PHE A 691 -5.37 -10.38 13.99
CA PHE A 691 -4.26 -9.50 13.69
C PHE A 691 -4.72 -8.18 13.05
N GLY A 692 -5.73 -8.23 12.19
CA GLY A 692 -6.31 -7.04 11.58
C GLY A 692 -6.92 -6.10 12.61
N VAL A 693 -7.69 -6.64 13.57
CA VAL A 693 -8.24 -5.88 14.70
C VAL A 693 -7.12 -5.31 15.57
N ALA A 694 -6.10 -6.12 15.90
CA ALA A 694 -4.97 -5.65 16.69
C ALA A 694 -4.20 -4.53 15.98
N THR A 695 -4.00 -4.64 14.67
CA THR A 695 -3.32 -3.60 13.88
C THR A 695 -4.17 -2.34 13.79
N ALA A 696 -5.48 -2.48 13.54
CA ALA A 696 -6.40 -1.35 13.47
C ALA A 696 -6.46 -0.54 14.77
N LEU A 697 -6.45 -1.24 15.93
CA LEU A 697 -6.40 -0.60 17.26
C LEU A 697 -5.04 0.03 17.61
N ALA A 698 -3.98 -0.31 16.89
CA ALA A 698 -2.63 0.23 17.10
C ALA A 698 -2.28 1.39 16.14
N LEU A 699 -3.10 1.61 15.13
CA LEU A 699 -2.96 2.77 14.25
C LEU A 699 -3.45 4.03 14.98
N PRO A 700 -2.83 5.20 14.70
CA PRO A 700 -3.30 6.48 15.23
C PRO A 700 -4.79 6.72 14.91
N GLU A 701 -5.47 7.44 15.77
CA GLU A 701 -6.91 7.77 15.60
C GLU A 701 -7.17 8.57 14.32
N SER A 702 -6.18 9.32 13.85
CA SER A 702 -6.23 9.99 12.53
C SER A 702 -6.40 9.03 11.34
N PHE A 703 -5.99 7.75 11.48
CA PHE A 703 -6.15 6.72 10.44
C PHE A 703 -7.29 5.76 10.71
N VAL A 704 -7.56 5.41 11.98
CA VAL A 704 -8.59 4.43 12.35
C VAL A 704 -9.28 4.84 13.66
N GLN A 705 -10.43 5.48 13.55
CA GLN A 705 -11.31 5.81 14.68
C GLN A 705 -12.25 4.65 15.04
N ALA A 706 -12.61 3.81 14.06
CA ALA A 706 -13.56 2.73 14.25
C ALA A 706 -13.07 1.41 13.65
N VAL A 707 -13.03 0.35 14.45
CA VAL A 707 -12.69 -0.99 13.97
C VAL A 707 -13.91 -1.63 13.30
N ALA A 708 -13.75 -1.99 12.03
CA ALA A 708 -14.77 -2.68 11.24
C ALA A 708 -14.28 -4.05 10.75
N VAL A 709 -15.14 -5.06 10.87
CA VAL A 709 -14.83 -6.43 10.41
C VAL A 709 -15.71 -6.78 9.22
N PRO A 710 -15.14 -6.97 8.02
CA PRO A 710 -15.87 -7.27 6.80
C PRO A 710 -16.30 -8.75 6.74
N TRP A 711 -17.31 -9.13 7.48
CA TRP A 711 -17.76 -10.54 7.61
C TRP A 711 -18.05 -11.22 6.27
N LEU A 712 -18.60 -10.48 5.30
CA LEU A 712 -18.90 -11.02 3.97
C LEU A 712 -17.61 -11.41 3.23
N ASP A 713 -16.61 -10.53 3.22
CA ASP A 713 -15.33 -10.78 2.56
C ASP A 713 -14.59 -11.95 3.20
N LEU A 714 -14.65 -12.05 4.53
CA LEU A 714 -14.06 -13.16 5.27
C LEU A 714 -14.69 -14.51 4.88
N VAL A 715 -16.02 -14.55 4.68
CA VAL A 715 -16.71 -15.75 4.16
C VAL A 715 -16.29 -16.02 2.72
N VAL A 716 -16.21 -15.01 1.87
CA VAL A 716 -15.73 -15.13 0.49
C VAL A 716 -14.31 -15.70 0.45
N PHE A 717 -13.41 -15.29 1.34
CA PHE A 717 -12.05 -15.81 1.41
C PHE A 717 -12.03 -17.30 1.77
N VAL A 718 -12.90 -17.78 2.66
CA VAL A 718 -13.05 -19.20 2.94
C VAL A 718 -13.55 -19.97 1.71
N VAL A 719 -14.50 -19.40 0.96
CA VAL A 719 -14.98 -20.00 -0.31
C VAL A 719 -13.86 -20.02 -1.34
N ILE A 720 -13.11 -18.95 -1.51
CA ILE A 720 -11.93 -18.90 -2.40
C ILE A 720 -10.92 -19.99 -2.01
N SER A 721 -10.66 -20.18 -0.72
CA SER A 721 -9.76 -21.25 -0.26
C SER A 721 -10.28 -22.66 -0.64
N ALA A 722 -11.57 -22.88 -0.51
CA ALA A 722 -12.21 -24.13 -0.89
C ALA A 722 -12.06 -24.42 -2.41
N VAL A 723 -12.32 -23.41 -3.24
CA VAL A 723 -12.12 -23.47 -4.69
C VAL A 723 -10.66 -23.71 -5.04
N ALA A 724 -9.75 -22.99 -4.42
CA ALA A 724 -8.30 -23.14 -4.61
C ALA A 724 -7.82 -24.56 -4.25
N GLY A 725 -8.30 -25.11 -3.14
CA GLY A 725 -8.01 -26.48 -2.75
C GLY A 725 -8.48 -27.52 -3.78
N LEU A 726 -9.66 -27.31 -4.34
CA LEU A 726 -10.19 -28.17 -5.42
C LEU A 726 -9.34 -28.06 -6.70
N LEU A 727 -8.97 -26.83 -7.10
CA LEU A 727 -8.10 -26.59 -8.26
C LEU A 727 -6.71 -27.22 -8.06
N ALA A 728 -6.11 -27.03 -6.89
CA ALA A 728 -4.82 -27.61 -6.52
C ALA A 728 -4.82 -29.14 -6.59
N ALA A 729 -5.96 -29.76 -6.30
CA ALA A 729 -6.10 -31.23 -6.33
C ALA A 729 -6.27 -31.82 -7.73
N ILE A 730 -6.56 -31.02 -8.78
CA ILE A 730 -6.82 -31.53 -10.13
C ILE A 730 -5.62 -32.34 -10.64
N LEU A 731 -4.43 -31.77 -10.62
CA LEU A 731 -3.23 -32.41 -11.16
C LEU A 731 -2.86 -33.69 -10.38
N PRO A 732 -2.78 -33.69 -9.03
CA PRO A 732 -2.53 -34.91 -8.25
C PRO A 732 -3.60 -35.98 -8.47
N ALA A 733 -4.89 -35.64 -8.49
CA ALA A 733 -5.98 -36.57 -8.66
C ALA A 733 -5.98 -37.24 -10.05
N VAL A 734 -5.66 -36.47 -11.10
CA VAL A 734 -5.55 -37.02 -12.47
C VAL A 734 -4.36 -37.96 -12.56
N ARG A 735 -3.21 -37.59 -12.00
CA ARG A 735 -2.00 -38.45 -11.97
C ARG A 735 -2.29 -39.77 -11.23
N ALA A 736 -2.87 -39.68 -10.03
CA ALA A 736 -3.26 -40.85 -9.24
C ALA A 736 -4.23 -41.79 -10.02
N GLY A 737 -5.22 -41.20 -10.70
CA GLY A 737 -6.19 -41.98 -11.48
C GLY A 737 -5.61 -42.66 -12.71
N ARG A 738 -4.47 -42.20 -13.25
CA ARG A 738 -3.80 -42.75 -14.44
C ARG A 738 -2.73 -43.81 -14.11
N MET A 739 -2.35 -43.96 -12.84
CA MET A 739 -1.33 -44.92 -12.43
C MET A 739 -1.70 -46.37 -12.81
N ASN A 740 -0.70 -47.14 -13.23
CA ASN A 740 -0.84 -48.57 -13.47
C ASN A 740 -0.94 -49.31 -12.12
N ILE A 741 -1.88 -50.22 -11.99
CA ILE A 741 -2.12 -50.96 -10.73
C ILE A 741 -0.97 -51.90 -10.42
N LEU A 742 -0.41 -52.56 -11.45
CA LEU A 742 0.71 -53.50 -11.28
C LEU A 742 1.99 -52.76 -10.78
N ASP A 743 2.31 -51.61 -11.41
CA ASP A 743 3.46 -50.81 -11.02
C ASP A 743 3.29 -50.23 -9.60
N ALA A 744 2.03 -49.86 -9.24
CA ALA A 744 1.74 -49.32 -7.92
C ALA A 744 1.85 -50.35 -6.80
N ILE A 745 1.57 -51.62 -7.06
CA ILE A 745 1.71 -52.71 -6.07
C ILE A 745 3.15 -53.23 -6.04
N ALA A 746 3.89 -53.19 -7.16
CA ALA A 746 5.29 -53.59 -7.22
C ALA A 746 6.26 -52.55 -6.67
N HIS A 747 5.80 -51.34 -6.40
CA HIS A 747 6.61 -50.27 -5.76
C HIS A 747 6.70 -50.57 -4.26
N GLU A 748 7.84 -51.16 -3.83
CA GLU A 748 8.25 -51.32 -2.42
C GLU A 748 8.90 -50.08 -1.86
#